data_5d084a6794bf1b9c3887a91200d30b44
#
_entry.id   5d084a6794bf1b9c3887a91200d30b44
#
_cell.length_a   1.000
_cell.length_b   1.000
_cell.length_c   1.000
_cell.angle_alpha   90.00
_cell.angle_beta   90.00
_cell.angle_gamma   90.00
#
_symmetry.space_group_name_H-M   'P 1'
#
loop_
_entity.id
_entity.type
_entity.pdbx_description
1 polymer ?
#
loop_
_entity_poly.entity_id
_entity_poly.type
_entity_poly.pdbx_seq_one_letter_code
_entity_poly.pdbx_strand_id
1 'polypeptide(L)'
;MNQKTTKRALLASVMSLMLSLAMLIGATFAWFTDTASTAVNKIQSGTLKLSLQYAKEYNTDGTVKTWEDAEGGTLNFLRTDGTKLSADANILWEPGATYKLPQLKISNEGSLALKYKVVISGATGDTDLLSQIDFTSKVNGGAAATFTDGATLVDGKQLLPKEGSTVHSDTIDIEGTMKTTADNKYQNKTITGIAITVAATQATYENDSISDQYDKDAEYPIIAAANVTVDADKKTVGEKAFFSAEKVEGTNDPVAKVTVSEGTQMKDNATQLKVTINKSATPANFNVKATEDAKTLEVKAEGLAENNTKPLKVELYVGSGLSNLNLYHRNVLMKAKSSVEAVTDDQDYYYNKSTGVITMLSSTFSPFTYTFQKGSWNDHVADKYITDVDKSGKTVTVSTAEELALFAKQVTADKVNYSGYTVNITKNIDLGAYLWKPINAGTRMSGITINGNNHTVSNLLVQSCTNSKGYGTGFIGDMSGSITIKDVSFTKANVTFGFNAYWGNVGGIVMGYTYGTTLFENVSVTDSTIWGYGKVGCLLGMGADPGVHVTFKNCVSKNNTIHGVYNLGGLAGNIQRKEGTDNGKVENCTVENVNVIYDNGEKYVDLNHASATFKNNDRNSGIDVIKTVSGKWWIYQGYYWGGFADYYVSYGYSEYDAPVSGYTMKLANSEYCVNK
;
A
#
# COMPACT_ATOMS: atom_id res chain seq x y z
N MET A 1 51.48 -11.80 9.02
CA MET A 1 50.07 -12.23 8.87
C MET A 1 49.62 -11.88 7.46
N ASN A 2 49.06 -12.85 6.76
CA ASN A 2 48.80 -12.76 5.32
C ASN A 2 47.57 -11.89 5.03
N GLN A 3 47.72 -10.81 4.24
CA GLN A 3 46.63 -9.85 3.90
C GLN A 3 45.36 -10.51 3.35
N LYS A 4 45.47 -11.72 2.76
CA LYS A 4 44.30 -12.48 2.28
C LYS A 4 43.43 -13.05 3.41
N THR A 5 44.04 -13.42 4.54
CA THR A 5 43.29 -13.93 5.73
C THR A 5 42.60 -12.82 6.47
N THR A 6 43.20 -11.65 6.56
CA THR A 6 42.57 -10.47 7.21
C THR A 6 41.37 -9.94 6.42
N LYS A 7 41.47 -9.90 5.07
CA LYS A 7 40.35 -9.51 4.20
C LYS A 7 39.17 -10.50 4.26
N ARG A 8 39.48 -11.81 4.35
CA ARG A 8 38.42 -12.83 4.50
C ARG A 8 37.76 -12.78 5.87
N ALA A 9 38.50 -12.52 6.93
CA ALA A 9 37.99 -12.35 8.26
C ALA A 9 37.12 -11.07 8.38
N LEU A 10 37.57 -9.96 7.76
CA LEU A 10 36.78 -8.73 7.70
C LEU A 10 35.49 -8.91 6.90
N LEU A 11 35.55 -9.58 5.75
CA LEU A 11 34.36 -9.86 4.94
C LEU A 11 33.38 -10.77 5.69
N ALA A 12 33.88 -11.79 6.39
CA ALA A 12 33.05 -12.67 7.21
C ALA A 12 32.39 -11.93 8.40
N SER A 13 33.09 -10.99 9.03
CA SER A 13 32.53 -10.20 10.13
C SER A 13 31.49 -9.18 9.65
N VAL A 14 31.72 -8.56 8.49
CA VAL A 14 30.74 -7.66 7.86
C VAL A 14 29.49 -8.43 7.39
N MET A 15 29.67 -9.61 6.78
CA MET A 15 28.53 -10.47 6.43
C MET A 15 27.78 -10.97 7.66
N SER A 16 28.47 -11.32 8.75
CA SER A 16 27.84 -11.70 10.01
C SER A 16 27.08 -10.54 10.65
N LEU A 17 27.62 -9.31 10.59
CA LEU A 17 26.93 -8.11 11.08
C LEU A 17 25.69 -7.78 10.21
N MET A 18 25.80 -7.90 8.90
CA MET A 18 24.65 -7.71 8.00
C MET A 18 23.57 -8.78 8.21
N LEU A 19 23.99 -10.03 8.42
CA LEU A 19 23.07 -11.14 8.70
C LEU A 19 22.37 -10.96 10.06
N SER A 20 23.09 -10.52 11.09
CA SER A 20 22.50 -10.24 12.40
C SER A 20 21.59 -9.01 12.37
N LEU A 21 21.92 -7.99 11.57
CA LEU A 21 21.04 -6.83 11.35
C LEU A 21 19.78 -7.21 10.55
N ALA A 22 19.93 -8.06 9.53
CA ALA A 22 18.79 -8.59 8.78
C ALA A 22 17.91 -9.51 9.63
N MET A 23 18.51 -10.32 10.51
CA MET A 23 17.77 -11.10 11.50
C MET A 23 17.08 -10.23 12.55
N LEU A 24 17.71 -9.15 13.01
CA LEU A 24 17.10 -8.20 13.95
C LEU A 24 15.91 -7.47 13.32
N ILE A 25 16.05 -7.04 12.06
CA ILE A 25 14.95 -6.40 11.30
C ILE A 25 13.86 -7.43 10.95
N GLY A 26 14.24 -8.67 10.60
CA GLY A 26 13.28 -9.75 10.36
C GLY A 26 12.56 -10.21 11.62
N ALA A 27 13.20 -10.17 12.78
CA ALA A 27 12.59 -10.55 14.06
C ALA A 27 11.63 -9.49 14.60
N THR A 28 11.77 -8.21 14.19
CA THR A 28 10.81 -7.15 14.57
C THR A 28 9.49 -7.25 13.82
N PHE A 29 9.40 -8.05 12.75
CA PHE A 29 8.17 -8.23 11.96
C PHE A 29 7.65 -9.68 11.92
N ALA A 30 8.36 -10.63 12.54
CA ALA A 30 7.91 -12.02 12.60
C ALA A 30 7.14 -12.26 13.90
N TRP A 31 5.83 -12.39 13.80
CA TRP A 31 5.01 -12.94 14.85
C TRP A 31 5.31 -14.45 14.98
N PHE A 32 6.21 -14.76 15.92
CA PHE A 32 6.47 -16.05 16.58
C PHE A 32 6.80 -17.33 15.80
N THR A 33 8.04 -17.73 15.86
CA THR A 33 8.42 -19.14 16.04
C THR A 33 9.73 -19.25 16.82
N ASP A 34 9.79 -20.26 17.67
CA ASP A 34 10.64 -20.58 18.79
C ASP A 34 12.08 -21.00 18.45
N THR A 35 13.02 -20.71 19.30
CA THR A 35 14.09 -21.36 20.04
C THR A 35 15.47 -20.74 19.95
N ALA A 36 16.05 -20.37 21.09
CA ALA A 36 17.50 -20.49 21.37
C ALA A 36 17.78 -20.42 22.86
N SER A 37 18.56 -21.34 23.37
CA SER A 37 18.98 -21.47 24.75
C SER A 37 20.31 -20.77 25.01
N THR A 38 20.38 -19.88 25.96
CA THR A 38 21.57 -19.56 26.76
C THR A 38 21.13 -19.04 28.13
N ALA A 39 21.94 -19.31 29.13
CA ALA A 39 21.62 -19.15 30.55
C ALA A 39 21.58 -17.68 30.99
N VAL A 40 20.66 -16.91 30.50
CA VAL A 40 20.20 -15.64 31.08
C VAL A 40 18.72 -15.53 30.76
N ASN A 41 17.87 -15.58 31.75
CA ASN A 41 16.42 -15.45 31.72
C ASN A 41 15.70 -15.97 30.44
N LYS A 42 14.77 -16.88 30.62
CA LYS A 42 13.91 -17.41 29.56
C LYS A 42 13.20 -16.25 28.86
N ILE A 43 13.59 -15.93 27.63
CA ILE A 43 12.81 -15.04 26.77
C ILE A 43 11.65 -15.88 26.24
N GLN A 44 10.44 -15.56 26.68
CA GLN A 44 9.22 -16.19 26.20
C GLN A 44 8.37 -15.12 25.53
N SER A 45 7.97 -15.33 24.29
CA SER A 45 6.98 -14.48 23.64
C SER A 45 5.64 -14.58 24.36
N GLY A 46 4.95 -13.46 24.48
CA GLY A 46 3.62 -13.42 25.04
C GLY A 46 2.58 -14.11 24.13
N THR A 47 1.48 -14.52 24.70
CA THR A 47 0.36 -15.13 23.96
C THR A 47 -0.89 -14.28 24.13
N LEU A 48 -1.59 -14.03 23.02
CA LEU A 48 -2.94 -13.48 23.04
C LEU A 48 -3.92 -14.68 23.08
N LYS A 49 -4.72 -14.77 24.14
CA LYS A 49 -5.70 -15.85 24.28
C LYS A 49 -7.01 -15.33 24.86
N LEU A 50 -7.98 -15.11 23.96
CA LEU A 50 -9.35 -14.78 24.32
C LEU A 50 -10.13 -16.05 24.63
N SER A 51 -11.03 -16.00 25.64
CA SER A 51 -12.01 -17.04 25.93
C SER A 51 -13.40 -16.40 26.04
N LEU A 52 -14.39 -17.02 25.39
CA LEU A 52 -15.79 -16.66 25.48
C LEU A 52 -16.55 -17.82 26.13
N GLN A 53 -17.16 -17.58 27.27
CA GLN A 53 -17.94 -18.55 28.02
C GLN A 53 -19.36 -18.04 28.26
N TYR A 54 -20.29 -18.96 28.53
CA TYR A 54 -21.66 -18.62 28.96
C TYR A 54 -21.99 -19.29 30.29
N ALA A 55 -22.90 -18.67 31.07
CA ALA A 55 -23.36 -19.21 32.30
C ALA A 55 -24.22 -20.49 32.06
N LYS A 56 -23.69 -21.65 32.49
CA LYS A 56 -24.38 -22.94 32.34
C LYS A 56 -25.40 -23.17 33.45
N GLU A 57 -25.02 -22.83 34.68
CA GLU A 57 -25.85 -22.97 35.88
C GLU A 57 -25.77 -21.73 36.76
N TYR A 58 -26.86 -21.44 37.43
CA TYR A 58 -26.97 -20.34 38.40
C TYR A 58 -27.21 -20.91 39.81
N ASN A 59 -26.71 -20.23 40.80
CA ASN A 59 -27.02 -20.42 42.19
C ASN A 59 -28.43 -19.87 42.50
N THR A 60 -28.99 -20.22 43.66
CA THR A 60 -30.30 -19.74 44.12
C THR A 60 -30.32 -18.22 44.35
N ASP A 61 -29.18 -17.59 44.52
CA ASP A 61 -29.04 -16.14 44.66
C ASP A 61 -28.86 -15.40 43.31
N GLY A 62 -28.94 -16.16 42.19
CA GLY A 62 -28.78 -15.62 40.82
C GLY A 62 -27.36 -15.45 40.37
N THR A 63 -26.33 -15.75 41.16
CA THR A 63 -24.93 -15.73 40.72
C THR A 63 -24.63 -16.96 39.86
N VAL A 64 -23.68 -16.83 38.94
CA VAL A 64 -23.27 -17.95 38.07
C VAL A 64 -22.52 -19.00 38.85
N LYS A 65 -22.98 -20.25 38.78
CA LYS A 65 -22.34 -21.39 39.45
C LYS A 65 -21.30 -22.05 38.59
N THR A 66 -21.57 -22.23 37.29
CA THR A 66 -20.66 -22.88 36.35
C THR A 66 -20.66 -22.14 35.00
N TRP A 67 -19.47 -22.10 34.38
CA TRP A 67 -19.26 -21.56 33.05
C TRP A 67 -18.95 -22.67 32.06
N GLU A 68 -19.42 -22.54 30.84
CA GLU A 68 -19.13 -23.44 29.74
C GLU A 68 -18.67 -22.64 28.50
N ASP A 69 -17.84 -23.25 27.66
CA ASP A 69 -17.36 -22.62 26.43
C ASP A 69 -18.52 -22.30 25.50
N ALA A 70 -18.55 -21.07 25.02
CA ALA A 70 -19.58 -20.58 24.10
C ALA A 70 -19.15 -20.61 22.63
N GLU A 71 -17.86 -20.88 22.35
CA GLU A 71 -17.34 -20.85 20.99
C GLU A 71 -17.97 -21.97 20.14
N GLY A 72 -18.55 -21.57 18.99
CA GLY A 72 -19.23 -22.50 18.08
C GLY A 72 -20.58 -23.04 18.60
N GLY A 73 -20.97 -22.67 19.81
CA GLY A 73 -22.25 -23.11 20.41
C GLY A 73 -23.42 -22.21 20.02
N THR A 74 -24.63 -22.75 20.22
CA THR A 74 -25.88 -21.98 20.11
C THR A 74 -26.39 -21.65 21.50
N LEU A 75 -26.55 -20.38 21.80
CA LEU A 75 -27.13 -19.93 23.08
C LEU A 75 -28.67 -19.91 22.99
N ASN A 76 -29.32 -20.52 23.99
CA ASN A 76 -30.76 -20.49 24.13
C ASN A 76 -31.18 -19.37 25.07
N PHE A 77 -32.23 -18.65 24.71
CA PHE A 77 -32.83 -17.69 25.61
C PHE A 77 -33.42 -18.38 26.87
N LEU A 78 -33.38 -17.67 27.95
CA LEU A 78 -33.89 -18.07 29.25
C LEU A 78 -35.08 -17.14 29.63
N ARG A 79 -35.94 -17.61 30.50
CA ARG A 79 -36.88 -16.71 31.21
C ARG A 79 -36.10 -15.78 32.13
N THR A 80 -36.71 -14.69 32.53
CA THR A 80 -36.05 -13.70 33.43
C THR A 80 -35.68 -14.27 34.78
N ASP A 81 -36.41 -15.29 35.24
CA ASP A 81 -36.08 -16.04 36.47
C ASP A 81 -34.91 -17.02 36.30
N GLY A 82 -34.34 -17.14 35.11
CA GLY A 82 -33.24 -18.04 34.78
C GLY A 82 -33.66 -19.47 34.45
N THR A 83 -34.95 -19.79 34.44
CA THR A 83 -35.42 -21.12 34.03
C THR A 83 -35.16 -21.34 32.53
N LYS A 84 -34.62 -22.50 32.21
CA LYS A 84 -34.38 -22.90 30.82
C LYS A 84 -35.69 -23.19 30.12
N LEU A 85 -35.84 -22.68 28.91
CA LEU A 85 -36.81 -23.19 27.97
C LEU A 85 -36.34 -24.57 27.48
N SER A 86 -37.29 -25.46 27.09
CA SER A 86 -36.90 -26.75 26.53
C SER A 86 -35.99 -26.53 25.30
N ALA A 87 -34.97 -27.38 25.12
CA ALA A 87 -33.94 -27.21 24.12
C ALA A 87 -34.44 -27.10 22.67
N ASP A 88 -35.62 -27.65 22.39
CA ASP A 88 -36.26 -27.67 21.07
C ASP A 88 -37.44 -26.67 20.94
N ALA A 89 -37.68 -25.83 21.97
CA ALA A 89 -38.79 -24.90 21.93
C ALA A 89 -38.45 -23.65 21.13
N ASN A 90 -39.18 -23.39 20.06
CA ASN A 90 -39.26 -22.07 19.49
C ASN A 90 -39.68 -21.10 20.59
N ILE A 91 -38.95 -20.02 20.76
CA ILE A 91 -39.33 -18.98 21.72
C ILE A 91 -40.51 -18.22 21.11
N LEU A 92 -41.69 -18.43 21.69
CA LEU A 92 -42.88 -17.71 21.30
C LEU A 92 -42.88 -16.39 22.05
N TRP A 93 -42.48 -15.33 21.39
CA TRP A 93 -42.52 -13.99 21.94
C TRP A 93 -43.94 -13.46 21.91
N GLU A 94 -44.46 -13.11 23.07
CA GLU A 94 -45.72 -12.42 23.22
C GLU A 94 -45.51 -10.96 23.56
N PRO A 95 -46.41 -10.03 23.16
CA PRO A 95 -46.32 -8.62 23.52
C PRO A 95 -46.14 -8.43 25.03
N GLY A 96 -45.05 -7.76 25.43
CA GLY A 96 -44.65 -7.57 26.82
C GLY A 96 -43.77 -8.66 27.41
N ALA A 97 -43.56 -9.79 26.74
CA ALA A 97 -42.65 -10.84 27.21
C ALA A 97 -41.20 -10.41 27.14
N THR A 98 -40.44 -10.75 28.18
CA THR A 98 -38.99 -10.51 28.27
C THR A 98 -38.25 -11.83 28.43
N TYR A 99 -37.18 -12.00 27.62
CA TYR A 99 -36.26 -13.12 27.68
C TYR A 99 -34.83 -12.62 27.75
N LYS A 100 -33.92 -13.40 28.34
CA LYS A 100 -32.50 -13.08 28.44
C LYS A 100 -31.65 -14.20 27.86
N LEU A 101 -30.48 -13.86 27.33
CA LEU A 101 -29.45 -14.85 27.07
C LEU A 101 -28.76 -15.27 28.39
N PRO A 102 -28.17 -16.48 28.45
CA PRO A 102 -27.24 -16.77 29.52
C PRO A 102 -26.15 -15.68 29.59
N GLN A 103 -25.78 -15.29 30.81
CA GLN A 103 -24.69 -14.30 30.96
C GLN A 103 -23.45 -14.76 30.24
N LEU A 104 -22.81 -13.88 29.48
CA LEU A 104 -21.55 -14.13 28.80
C LEU A 104 -20.39 -13.67 29.66
N LYS A 105 -19.26 -14.39 29.56
CA LYS A 105 -17.98 -13.99 30.17
C LYS A 105 -16.90 -13.99 29.13
N ILE A 106 -16.22 -12.85 28.97
CA ILE A 106 -15.09 -12.66 28.08
C ILE A 106 -13.86 -12.55 28.96
N SER A 107 -12.86 -13.42 28.73
CA SER A 107 -11.67 -13.54 29.56
C SER A 107 -10.39 -13.45 28.74
N ASN A 108 -9.36 -12.85 29.33
CA ASN A 108 -8.00 -12.91 28.81
C ASN A 108 -7.23 -14.02 29.53
N GLU A 109 -6.99 -15.12 28.84
CA GLU A 109 -6.19 -16.26 29.34
C GLU A 109 -4.75 -16.23 28.81
N GLY A 110 -4.39 -15.22 28.03
CA GLY A 110 -3.07 -14.98 27.50
C GLY A 110 -2.15 -14.22 28.46
N SER A 111 -0.89 -14.12 28.07
CA SER A 111 0.14 -13.38 28.80
C SER A 111 0.37 -11.95 28.28
N LEU A 112 -0.38 -11.51 27.27
CA LEU A 112 -0.40 -10.15 26.74
C LEU A 112 -1.71 -9.46 27.08
N ALA A 113 -1.71 -8.17 27.36
CA ALA A 113 -2.94 -7.39 27.47
C ALA A 113 -3.67 -7.34 26.14
N LEU A 114 -4.98 -7.40 26.18
CA LEU A 114 -5.80 -7.33 24.97
C LEU A 114 -6.85 -6.22 25.07
N LYS A 115 -7.19 -5.62 23.91
CA LYS A 115 -8.42 -4.88 23.72
C LYS A 115 -9.39 -5.76 22.94
N TYR A 116 -10.67 -5.68 23.25
CA TYR A 116 -11.67 -6.48 22.58
C TYR A 116 -12.89 -5.66 22.14
N LYS A 117 -13.58 -6.22 21.16
CA LYS A 117 -14.79 -5.70 20.57
C LYS A 117 -15.85 -6.81 20.55
N VAL A 118 -17.08 -6.46 20.88
CA VAL A 118 -18.23 -7.38 20.79
C VAL A 118 -19.25 -6.82 19.84
N VAL A 119 -19.61 -7.59 18.84
CA VAL A 119 -20.63 -7.24 17.85
C VAL A 119 -21.73 -8.28 17.85
N ILE A 120 -22.96 -7.83 17.78
CA ILE A 120 -24.13 -8.69 17.58
C ILE A 120 -24.70 -8.42 16.18
N SER A 121 -24.85 -9.47 15.39
CA SER A 121 -25.29 -9.30 13.99
C SER A 121 -25.74 -10.62 13.38
N GLY A 122 -26.23 -10.57 12.13
CA GLY A 122 -26.50 -11.74 11.31
C GLY A 122 -27.94 -12.23 11.39
N ALA A 123 -28.86 -11.44 11.91
CA ALA A 123 -30.27 -11.76 11.88
C ALA A 123 -30.79 -11.99 10.46
N THR A 124 -31.46 -13.09 10.24
CA THR A 124 -32.08 -13.50 8.98
C THR A 124 -33.52 -13.94 9.17
N GLY A 125 -34.28 -14.02 8.09
CA GLY A 125 -35.72 -14.34 8.12
C GLY A 125 -36.58 -13.08 8.15
N ASP A 126 -37.58 -13.08 8.97
CA ASP A 126 -38.53 -11.97 9.10
C ASP A 126 -37.96 -10.81 9.94
N THR A 127 -36.93 -10.14 9.42
CA THR A 127 -36.18 -9.12 10.18
C THR A 127 -36.99 -7.91 10.64
N ASP A 128 -38.20 -7.67 10.08
CA ASP A 128 -39.12 -6.66 10.55
C ASP A 128 -39.66 -6.96 11.98
N LEU A 129 -39.63 -8.24 12.40
CA LEU A 129 -39.95 -8.64 13.78
C LEU A 129 -38.94 -8.03 14.78
N LEU A 130 -37.65 -7.86 14.39
CA LEU A 130 -36.66 -7.22 15.26
C LEU A 130 -37.07 -5.81 15.69
N SER A 131 -37.79 -5.09 14.86
CA SER A 131 -38.31 -3.75 15.19
C SER A 131 -39.29 -3.75 16.35
N GLN A 132 -39.87 -4.91 16.68
CA GLN A 132 -40.83 -5.10 17.76
C GLN A 132 -40.18 -5.63 19.05
N ILE A 133 -38.87 -5.85 19.07
CA ILE A 133 -38.13 -6.31 20.24
C ILE A 133 -37.12 -5.24 20.64
N ASP A 134 -37.26 -4.74 21.85
CA ASP A 134 -36.33 -3.82 22.46
C ASP A 134 -35.19 -4.64 23.14
N PHE A 135 -34.03 -4.67 22.50
CA PHE A 135 -32.84 -5.32 23.05
C PHE A 135 -32.05 -4.37 23.92
N THR A 136 -31.54 -4.90 25.03
CA THR A 136 -30.63 -4.20 25.94
C THR A 136 -29.44 -5.08 26.31
N SER A 137 -28.31 -4.43 26.55
CA SER A 137 -27.10 -5.09 27.08
C SER A 137 -26.58 -4.34 28.30
N LYS A 138 -25.92 -5.09 29.21
CA LYS A 138 -25.18 -4.55 30.36
C LYS A 138 -23.79 -5.18 30.40
N VAL A 139 -22.79 -4.37 30.61
CA VAL A 139 -21.41 -4.84 30.76
C VAL A 139 -21.03 -4.71 32.24
N ASN A 140 -20.58 -5.81 32.86
CA ASN A 140 -20.22 -5.88 34.29
C ASN A 140 -21.31 -5.32 35.24
N GLY A 141 -22.60 -5.60 34.93
CA GLY A 141 -23.69 -5.11 35.71
C GLY A 141 -23.92 -3.59 35.67
N GLY A 142 -23.28 -2.90 34.73
CA GLY A 142 -23.43 -1.45 34.52
C GLY A 142 -24.81 -1.03 34.02
N ALA A 143 -24.94 0.19 33.51
CA ALA A 143 -26.16 0.70 32.94
C ALA A 143 -26.59 -0.08 31.70
N ALA A 144 -27.90 -0.31 31.54
CA ALA A 144 -28.43 -0.93 30.32
C ALA A 144 -28.32 0.02 29.14
N ALA A 145 -27.81 -0.49 28.02
CA ALA A 145 -27.76 0.19 26.73
C ALA A 145 -28.64 -0.53 25.72
N THR A 146 -29.47 0.20 24.97
CA THR A 146 -30.28 -0.37 23.89
C THR A 146 -29.43 -0.61 22.65
N PHE A 147 -29.74 -1.65 21.89
CA PHE A 147 -29.05 -1.96 20.65
C PHE A 147 -29.98 -2.60 19.61
N THR A 148 -29.50 -2.64 18.36
CA THR A 148 -30.17 -3.30 17.22
C THR A 148 -29.18 -4.28 16.55
N ASP A 149 -29.67 -5.08 15.60
CA ASP A 149 -28.81 -5.95 14.79
C ASP A 149 -27.71 -5.15 14.09
N GLY A 150 -26.52 -5.68 14.08
CA GLY A 150 -25.30 -5.00 13.59
C GLY A 150 -24.63 -4.09 14.60
N ALA A 151 -25.13 -4.00 15.83
CA ALA A 151 -24.57 -3.10 16.84
C ALA A 151 -23.27 -3.63 17.45
N THR A 152 -22.37 -2.69 17.76
CA THR A 152 -21.20 -2.95 18.61
C THR A 152 -21.61 -2.72 20.08
N LEU A 153 -21.58 -3.78 20.88
CA LEU A 153 -21.93 -3.73 22.31
C LEU A 153 -20.75 -3.25 23.16
N VAL A 154 -19.54 -3.61 22.77
CA VAL A 154 -18.28 -3.22 23.41
C VAL A 154 -17.27 -2.90 22.33
N ASP A 155 -16.50 -1.83 22.49
CA ASP A 155 -15.38 -1.48 21.61
C ASP A 155 -14.21 -0.91 22.42
N GLY A 156 -13.00 -1.44 22.15
CA GLY A 156 -11.76 -0.94 22.74
C GLY A 156 -11.57 -1.22 24.22
N LYS A 157 -12.45 -2.02 24.87
CA LYS A 157 -12.29 -2.35 26.28
C LYS A 157 -11.10 -3.29 26.47
N GLN A 158 -10.29 -3.02 27.48
CA GLN A 158 -9.05 -3.75 27.72
C GLN A 158 -9.22 -4.77 28.84
N LEU A 159 -8.54 -5.91 28.68
CA LEU A 159 -8.32 -6.92 29.73
C LEU A 159 -6.83 -7.13 29.91
N LEU A 160 -6.38 -7.00 31.16
CA LEU A 160 -4.99 -7.24 31.54
C LEU A 160 -4.60 -8.70 31.31
N PRO A 161 -3.30 -9.00 31.17
CA PRO A 161 -2.82 -10.36 31.01
C PRO A 161 -3.17 -11.22 32.22
N LYS A 162 -3.20 -12.53 32.01
CA LYS A 162 -3.35 -13.49 33.12
C LYS A 162 -2.12 -13.49 33.99
N GLU A 163 -2.31 -13.28 35.28
CA GLU A 163 -1.25 -13.30 36.29
C GLU A 163 -1.41 -14.53 37.21
N GLY A 164 -0.57 -15.53 37.03
CA GLY A 164 -0.65 -16.78 37.80
C GLY A 164 -2.01 -17.47 37.60
N SER A 165 -2.82 -17.53 38.67
CA SER A 165 -4.19 -18.07 38.61
C SER A 165 -5.26 -17.01 38.35
N THR A 166 -4.91 -15.73 38.38
CA THR A 166 -5.84 -14.61 38.19
C THR A 166 -6.09 -14.40 36.72
N VAL A 167 -7.37 -14.53 36.30
CA VAL A 167 -7.83 -14.28 34.94
C VAL A 167 -8.70 -13.05 34.96
N HIS A 168 -8.35 -12.05 34.13
CA HIS A 168 -9.14 -10.84 33.98
C HIS A 168 -10.28 -11.08 33.02
N SER A 169 -11.50 -10.70 33.39
CA SER A 169 -12.69 -10.96 32.62
C SER A 169 -13.74 -9.87 32.77
N ASP A 170 -14.57 -9.74 31.75
CA ASP A 170 -15.80 -8.94 31.76
C ASP A 170 -17.03 -9.85 31.54
N THR A 171 -18.17 -9.41 32.03
CA THR A 171 -19.46 -10.09 31.83
C THR A 171 -20.39 -9.22 30.97
N ILE A 172 -21.24 -9.87 30.19
CA ILE A 172 -22.27 -9.20 29.38
C ILE A 172 -23.61 -9.91 29.61
N ASP A 173 -24.62 -9.13 30.01
CA ASP A 173 -25.98 -9.55 30.05
C ASP A 173 -26.74 -8.99 28.85
N ILE A 174 -27.56 -9.81 28.20
CA ILE A 174 -28.38 -9.43 27.04
C ILE A 174 -29.81 -9.83 27.31
N GLU A 175 -30.71 -8.87 27.17
CA GLU A 175 -32.18 -9.05 27.34
C GLU A 175 -32.90 -8.50 26.12
N GLY A 176 -34.04 -9.12 25.78
CA GLY A 176 -34.99 -8.61 24.78
C GLY A 176 -36.39 -8.61 25.31
N THR A 177 -37.13 -7.52 25.10
CA THR A 177 -38.52 -7.37 25.48
C THR A 177 -39.37 -7.05 24.26
N MET A 178 -40.41 -7.85 24.00
CA MET A 178 -41.34 -7.56 22.92
C MET A 178 -42.24 -6.39 23.29
N LYS A 179 -42.36 -5.41 22.39
CA LYS A 179 -43.22 -4.24 22.59
C LYS A 179 -44.67 -4.64 22.79
N THR A 180 -45.34 -4.03 23.75
CA THR A 180 -46.77 -4.26 24.00
C THR A 180 -47.66 -3.79 22.84
N THR A 181 -47.12 -2.99 21.95
CA THR A 181 -47.78 -2.47 20.73
C THR A 181 -47.62 -3.39 19.51
N ALA A 182 -46.91 -4.50 19.64
CA ALA A 182 -46.79 -5.46 18.54
C ALA A 182 -48.13 -6.06 18.19
N ASP A 183 -48.53 -6.02 16.93
CA ASP A 183 -49.82 -6.46 16.44
C ASP A 183 -49.77 -7.84 15.75
N ASN A 184 -50.93 -8.36 15.34
CA ASN A 184 -51.08 -9.69 14.76
C ASN A 184 -50.28 -9.91 13.44
N LYS A 185 -49.81 -8.85 12.79
CA LYS A 185 -49.00 -9.00 11.54
C LYS A 185 -47.67 -9.66 11.78
N TYR A 186 -47.21 -9.70 13.04
CA TYR A 186 -45.96 -10.36 13.42
C TYR A 186 -46.11 -11.81 13.87
N GLN A 187 -47.35 -12.35 13.84
CA GLN A 187 -47.59 -13.77 14.14
C GLN A 187 -46.94 -14.67 13.10
N ASN A 188 -46.42 -15.81 13.55
CA ASN A 188 -45.73 -16.81 12.73
C ASN A 188 -44.47 -16.30 12.01
N LYS A 189 -43.89 -15.17 12.40
CA LYS A 189 -42.62 -14.67 11.90
C LYS A 189 -41.46 -15.28 12.68
N THR A 190 -40.37 -15.54 11.98
CA THR A 190 -39.19 -16.20 12.55
C THR A 190 -37.92 -15.42 12.23
N ILE A 191 -37.10 -15.21 13.25
CA ILE A 191 -35.73 -14.67 13.10
C ILE A 191 -34.74 -15.78 13.46
N THR A 192 -33.73 -15.91 12.67
CA THR A 192 -32.62 -16.86 12.90
C THR A 192 -31.28 -16.18 12.62
N GLY A 193 -30.18 -16.85 12.93
CA GLY A 193 -28.85 -16.45 12.52
C GLY A 193 -28.20 -15.36 13.36
N ILE A 194 -28.83 -14.86 14.41
CA ILE A 194 -28.20 -13.88 15.30
C ILE A 194 -26.96 -14.50 15.90
N ALA A 195 -25.82 -13.83 15.73
CA ALA A 195 -24.52 -14.23 16.24
C ALA A 195 -23.92 -13.13 17.13
N ILE A 196 -23.17 -13.54 18.13
CA ILE A 196 -22.36 -12.67 18.98
C ILE A 196 -20.90 -12.97 18.62
N THR A 197 -20.22 -11.99 18.05
CA THR A 197 -18.82 -12.10 17.66
C THR A 197 -17.95 -11.29 18.59
N VAL A 198 -16.93 -11.93 19.15
CA VAL A 198 -15.91 -11.28 19.96
C VAL A 198 -14.59 -11.30 19.22
N ALA A 199 -14.05 -10.15 18.92
CA ALA A 199 -12.74 -9.99 18.29
C ALA A 199 -11.80 -9.33 19.30
N ALA A 200 -10.57 -9.80 19.39
CA ALA A 200 -9.53 -9.22 20.23
C ALA A 200 -8.26 -8.98 19.46
N THR A 201 -7.53 -7.94 19.85
CA THR A 201 -6.19 -7.65 19.40
C THR A 201 -5.36 -7.15 20.58
N GLN A 202 -4.04 -7.07 20.42
CA GLN A 202 -3.16 -6.61 21.48
C GLN A 202 -3.49 -5.18 21.90
N ALA A 203 -3.42 -4.90 23.19
CA ALA A 203 -3.65 -3.56 23.73
C ALA A 203 -2.33 -2.79 23.87
N THR A 204 -2.38 -1.49 23.64
CA THR A 204 -1.22 -0.58 23.75
C THR A 204 -0.77 -0.29 25.19
N TYR A 205 -1.33 -0.97 26.17
CA TYR A 205 -1.18 -0.63 27.60
C TYR A 205 0.06 -1.22 28.26
N GLU A 206 0.86 -1.98 27.56
CA GLU A 206 2.04 -2.61 28.13
C GLU A 206 3.26 -1.70 27.94
N ASN A 207 3.96 -1.34 29.04
CA ASN A 207 5.26 -0.61 29.01
C ASN A 207 6.38 -1.54 28.49
N ASP A 208 6.11 -2.31 27.45
CA ASP A 208 6.99 -3.36 26.94
C ASP A 208 7.68 -2.98 25.63
N SER A 209 7.29 -1.88 25.02
CA SER A 209 7.89 -1.38 23.77
C SER A 209 8.44 0.04 23.91
N ILE A 210 9.39 0.39 23.04
CA ILE A 210 9.96 1.75 22.99
C ILE A 210 8.84 2.76 22.69
N SER A 211 8.53 3.61 23.65
CA SER A 211 7.51 4.66 23.58
C SER A 211 6.07 4.14 23.47
N ASP A 212 5.78 2.92 23.89
CA ASP A 212 4.43 2.30 23.86
C ASP A 212 3.70 2.43 22.51
N GLN A 213 4.46 2.38 21.40
CA GLN A 213 3.93 2.62 20.06
C GLN A 213 3.75 1.34 19.25
N TYR A 214 4.24 0.20 19.72
CA TYR A 214 4.27 -1.03 18.94
C TYR A 214 2.86 -1.51 18.53
N ASP A 215 1.91 -1.42 19.45
CA ASP A 215 0.54 -1.91 19.25
C ASP A 215 -0.47 -0.82 18.90
N LYS A 216 0.02 0.40 18.70
CA LYS A 216 -0.83 1.56 18.41
C LYS A 216 -1.79 1.32 17.24
N ASP A 217 -1.29 0.65 16.21
CA ASP A 217 -2.01 0.40 14.96
C ASP A 217 -2.58 -1.03 14.86
N ALA A 218 -2.61 -1.78 15.99
CA ALA A 218 -3.17 -3.12 16.02
C ALA A 218 -4.68 -3.08 15.75
N GLU A 219 -5.10 -3.72 14.63
CA GLU A 219 -6.49 -3.79 14.20
C GLU A 219 -7.13 -5.12 14.61
N TYR A 220 -8.46 -5.09 14.79
CA TYR A 220 -9.21 -6.32 15.05
C TYR A 220 -9.22 -7.23 13.81
N PRO A 221 -9.19 -8.57 14.02
CA PRO A 221 -9.42 -9.50 12.93
C PRO A 221 -10.85 -9.36 12.41
N ILE A 222 -11.02 -9.54 11.10
CA ILE A 222 -12.33 -9.68 10.47
C ILE A 222 -12.73 -11.14 10.60
N ILE A 223 -13.89 -11.43 11.18
CA ILE A 223 -14.38 -12.79 11.42
C ILE A 223 -15.71 -12.98 10.68
N ALA A 224 -15.74 -13.96 9.77
CA ALA A 224 -16.96 -14.47 9.18
C ALA A 224 -17.14 -15.93 9.65
N ALA A 225 -18.20 -16.20 10.38
CA ALA A 225 -18.46 -17.52 10.95
C ALA A 225 -19.92 -17.94 10.78
N ALA A 226 -20.15 -19.22 10.61
CA ALA A 226 -21.48 -19.79 10.59
C ALA A 226 -21.50 -21.22 11.14
N ASN A 227 -22.55 -21.55 11.88
CA ASN A 227 -22.85 -22.94 12.18
C ASN A 227 -23.25 -23.66 10.88
N VAL A 228 -22.73 -24.84 10.67
CA VAL A 228 -22.99 -25.65 9.48
C VAL A 228 -23.54 -27.01 9.87
N THR A 229 -24.52 -27.48 9.11
CA THR A 229 -25.01 -28.86 9.25
C THR A 229 -24.17 -29.76 8.34
N VAL A 230 -23.50 -30.71 8.92
CA VAL A 230 -22.63 -31.65 8.20
C VAL A 230 -23.44 -32.92 7.90
N ASP A 231 -23.43 -33.35 6.63
CA ASP A 231 -23.93 -34.66 6.25
C ASP A 231 -23.04 -35.73 6.93
N ALA A 232 -23.60 -36.46 7.87
CA ALA A 232 -22.87 -37.40 8.73
C ALA A 232 -22.18 -38.54 7.93
N ASP A 233 -22.78 -38.94 6.83
CA ASP A 233 -22.26 -40.02 6.00
C ASP A 233 -21.10 -39.56 5.08
N LYS A 234 -21.20 -38.36 4.59
CA LYS A 234 -20.24 -37.76 3.63
C LYS A 234 -19.27 -36.76 4.26
N LYS A 235 -19.53 -36.34 5.49
CA LYS A 235 -18.80 -35.25 6.19
C LYS A 235 -18.72 -33.94 5.37
N THR A 236 -19.75 -33.68 4.59
CA THR A 236 -19.84 -32.52 3.71
C THR A 236 -20.95 -31.56 4.14
N VAL A 237 -20.87 -30.34 3.70
CA VAL A 237 -21.92 -29.32 3.91
C VAL A 237 -22.56 -28.91 2.59
N GLY A 238 -23.81 -28.45 2.67
CA GLY A 238 -24.50 -27.82 1.54
C GLY A 238 -23.97 -26.43 1.26
N GLU A 239 -24.39 -25.84 0.14
CA GLU A 239 -24.05 -24.45 -0.17
C GLU A 239 -24.60 -23.50 0.90
N LYS A 240 -23.76 -22.63 1.39
CA LYS A 240 -24.11 -21.62 2.40
C LYS A 240 -23.24 -20.37 2.29
N ALA A 241 -23.87 -19.20 2.40
CA ALA A 241 -23.16 -17.93 2.55
C ALA A 241 -23.26 -17.44 4.00
N PHE A 242 -22.19 -16.84 4.49
CA PHE A 242 -22.14 -16.17 5.80
C PHE A 242 -21.26 -14.93 5.73
N PHE A 243 -21.42 -14.04 6.70
CA PHE A 243 -20.94 -12.67 6.61
C PHE A 243 -20.14 -12.30 7.86
N SER A 244 -19.21 -11.35 7.71
CA SER A 244 -18.60 -10.70 8.86
C SER A 244 -19.61 -9.82 9.60
N ALA A 245 -19.38 -9.65 10.88
CA ALA A 245 -20.14 -8.72 11.70
C ALA A 245 -19.84 -7.25 11.32
N GLU A 246 -18.59 -6.98 10.95
CA GLU A 246 -18.14 -5.65 10.55
C GLU A 246 -18.78 -5.23 9.23
N LYS A 247 -19.13 -3.94 9.17
CA LYS A 247 -19.69 -3.30 7.98
C LYS A 247 -18.67 -2.36 7.36
N VAL A 248 -18.77 -2.17 6.06
CA VAL A 248 -18.02 -1.12 5.36
C VAL A 248 -18.54 0.23 5.84
N GLU A 249 -17.63 1.11 6.21
CA GLU A 249 -17.94 2.43 6.75
C GLU A 249 -18.96 3.18 5.87
N GLY A 250 -20.01 3.70 6.49
CA GLY A 250 -21.09 4.42 5.82
C GLY A 250 -22.06 3.56 5.02
N THR A 251 -21.98 2.22 5.11
CA THR A 251 -22.87 1.28 4.41
C THR A 251 -23.42 0.20 5.35
N ASN A 252 -24.34 -0.62 4.81
CA ASN A 252 -24.79 -1.84 5.48
C ASN A 252 -24.11 -3.10 4.96
N ASP A 253 -23.16 -2.96 4.02
CA ASP A 253 -22.50 -4.10 3.40
C ASP A 253 -21.45 -4.70 4.34
N PRO A 254 -21.37 -6.03 4.48
CA PRO A 254 -20.37 -6.67 5.31
C PRO A 254 -18.97 -6.44 4.71
N VAL A 255 -17.95 -6.31 5.57
CA VAL A 255 -16.55 -6.21 5.12
C VAL A 255 -16.11 -7.51 4.45
N ALA A 256 -16.59 -8.66 4.91
CA ALA A 256 -16.33 -9.94 4.29
C ALA A 256 -17.61 -10.80 4.18
N LYS A 257 -17.67 -11.55 3.06
CA LYS A 257 -18.68 -12.58 2.82
C LYS A 257 -17.95 -13.84 2.36
N VAL A 258 -18.32 -14.97 2.92
CA VAL A 258 -17.77 -16.27 2.54
C VAL A 258 -18.92 -17.16 2.06
N THR A 259 -18.73 -17.79 0.90
CA THR A 259 -19.68 -18.76 0.35
C THR A 259 -19.01 -20.12 0.26
N VAL A 260 -19.66 -21.09 0.88
CA VAL A 260 -19.27 -22.51 0.87
C VAL A 260 -20.00 -23.20 -0.26
N SER A 261 -19.26 -23.91 -1.09
CA SER A 261 -19.85 -24.75 -2.14
C SER A 261 -20.42 -26.05 -1.59
N GLU A 262 -21.43 -26.59 -2.23
CA GLU A 262 -21.95 -27.91 -1.92
C GLU A 262 -20.84 -28.97 -2.01
N GLY A 263 -20.79 -29.88 -1.05
CA GLY A 263 -19.79 -30.92 -0.97
C GLY A 263 -18.45 -30.50 -0.36
N THR A 264 -18.35 -29.31 0.22
CA THR A 264 -17.18 -28.91 1.01
C THR A 264 -17.02 -29.82 2.21
N GLN A 265 -15.80 -30.37 2.40
CA GLN A 265 -15.51 -31.35 3.43
C GLN A 265 -15.09 -30.66 4.74
N MET A 266 -15.68 -31.12 5.84
CA MET A 266 -15.44 -30.64 7.18
C MET A 266 -14.53 -31.59 7.97
N LYS A 267 -13.80 -31.06 8.96
CA LYS A 267 -13.11 -31.87 9.97
C LYS A 267 -14.13 -32.70 10.76
N ASP A 268 -13.65 -33.80 11.28
CA ASP A 268 -14.46 -34.66 12.16
C ASP A 268 -14.98 -33.85 13.36
N ASN A 269 -16.28 -33.97 13.61
CA ASN A 269 -16.99 -33.25 14.67
C ASN A 269 -17.01 -31.71 14.56
N ALA A 270 -16.62 -31.13 13.44
CA ALA A 270 -16.75 -29.69 13.23
C ALA A 270 -18.24 -29.34 13.01
N THR A 271 -18.76 -28.42 13.81
CA THR A 271 -20.12 -27.88 13.72
C THR A 271 -20.16 -26.45 13.20
N GLN A 272 -18.97 -25.84 13.06
CA GLN A 272 -18.83 -24.46 12.62
C GLN A 272 -17.74 -24.36 11.53
N LEU A 273 -17.96 -23.48 10.57
CA LEU A 273 -16.93 -22.97 9.68
C LEU A 273 -16.66 -21.50 10.04
N LYS A 274 -15.40 -21.20 10.29
CA LYS A 274 -14.97 -19.85 10.68
C LYS A 274 -13.80 -19.43 9.79
N VAL A 275 -13.94 -18.27 9.15
CA VAL A 275 -12.86 -17.64 8.38
C VAL A 275 -12.43 -16.38 9.13
N THR A 276 -11.16 -16.34 9.49
CA THR A 276 -10.53 -15.20 10.18
C THR A 276 -9.54 -14.55 9.23
N ILE A 277 -9.64 -13.24 9.10
CA ILE A 277 -8.79 -12.42 8.22
C ILE A 277 -8.08 -11.38 9.09
N ASN A 278 -6.76 -11.50 9.21
CA ASN A 278 -5.92 -10.55 9.90
C ASN A 278 -5.14 -9.70 8.89
N LYS A 279 -5.01 -8.42 9.13
CA LYS A 279 -4.00 -7.62 8.44
C LYS A 279 -2.62 -7.99 9.00
N SER A 280 -1.66 -8.19 8.13
CA SER A 280 -0.30 -8.53 8.51
C SER A 280 0.72 -7.72 7.71
N ALA A 281 1.95 -7.68 8.20
CA ALA A 281 3.03 -7.05 7.47
C ALA A 281 3.29 -7.78 6.15
N THR A 282 3.58 -7.04 5.10
CA THR A 282 4.00 -7.63 3.82
C THR A 282 5.31 -8.38 4.01
N PRO A 283 5.41 -9.65 3.57
CA PRO A 283 6.63 -10.44 3.75
C PRO A 283 7.86 -9.71 3.20
N ALA A 284 8.96 -9.75 3.94
CA ALA A 284 10.20 -9.05 3.56
C ALA A 284 10.79 -9.50 2.21
N ASN A 285 10.46 -10.73 1.78
CA ASN A 285 10.87 -11.27 0.48
C ASN A 285 9.86 -11.00 -0.64
N PHE A 286 8.78 -10.27 -0.36
CA PHE A 286 7.80 -9.87 -1.38
C PHE A 286 8.28 -8.59 -2.06
N ASN A 287 8.44 -8.64 -3.37
CA ASN A 287 8.93 -7.49 -4.14
C ASN A 287 7.79 -6.55 -4.51
N VAL A 288 7.73 -5.39 -3.85
CA VAL A 288 6.78 -4.33 -4.14
C VAL A 288 7.47 -3.27 -5.00
N LYS A 289 6.87 -2.90 -6.12
CA LYS A 289 7.40 -1.81 -6.95
C LYS A 289 7.30 -0.47 -6.20
N ALA A 290 8.26 0.42 -6.43
CA ALA A 290 8.28 1.72 -5.76
C ALA A 290 6.99 2.55 -5.97
N THR A 291 6.31 2.35 -7.10
CA THR A 291 5.05 3.03 -7.48
C THR A 291 3.79 2.34 -6.96
N GLU A 292 3.94 1.24 -6.25
CA GLU A 292 2.84 0.45 -5.71
C GLU A 292 2.88 0.47 -4.18
N ASP A 293 1.71 0.32 -3.57
CA ASP A 293 1.56 -0.08 -2.18
C ASP A 293 1.19 -1.55 -2.13
N ALA A 294 1.54 -2.20 -1.03
CA ALA A 294 1.18 -3.59 -0.78
C ALA A 294 0.54 -3.73 0.59
N LYS A 295 -0.48 -4.58 0.67
CA LYS A 295 -1.10 -4.99 1.93
C LYS A 295 -1.23 -6.50 1.95
N THR A 296 -0.97 -7.10 3.10
CA THR A 296 -1.05 -8.54 3.28
C THR A 296 -2.15 -8.89 4.27
N LEU A 297 -2.88 -9.94 3.93
CA LEU A 297 -3.98 -10.49 4.71
C LEU A 297 -3.64 -11.95 5.05
N GLU A 298 -3.57 -12.28 6.31
CA GLU A 298 -3.49 -13.65 6.75
C GLU A 298 -4.90 -14.21 6.89
N VAL A 299 -5.25 -15.16 6.03
CA VAL A 299 -6.57 -15.79 6.01
C VAL A 299 -6.44 -17.18 6.58
N LYS A 300 -7.27 -17.51 7.58
CA LYS A 300 -7.39 -18.83 8.17
C LYS A 300 -8.81 -19.32 8.03
N ALA A 301 -9.00 -20.57 7.65
CA ALA A 301 -10.31 -21.21 7.62
C ALA A 301 -10.29 -22.42 8.58
N GLU A 302 -11.03 -22.30 9.66
CA GLU A 302 -11.16 -23.35 10.68
C GLU A 302 -12.43 -24.16 10.42
N GLY A 303 -12.37 -25.45 10.68
CA GLY A 303 -13.48 -26.39 10.44
C GLY A 303 -13.36 -27.17 9.13
N LEU A 304 -12.54 -26.76 8.16
CA LEU A 304 -12.32 -27.49 6.92
C LEU A 304 -11.45 -28.75 7.16
N ALA A 305 -11.76 -29.83 6.44
CA ALA A 305 -10.88 -31.01 6.41
C ALA A 305 -9.59 -30.70 5.63
N GLU A 306 -8.49 -31.35 6.01
CA GLU A 306 -7.19 -31.17 5.32
C GLU A 306 -7.23 -31.64 3.86
N ASN A 307 -8.09 -32.60 3.55
CA ASN A 307 -8.32 -33.11 2.20
C ASN A 307 -9.44 -32.38 1.44
N ASN A 308 -9.93 -31.25 1.95
CA ASN A 308 -10.94 -30.46 1.24
C ASN A 308 -10.35 -29.91 -0.06
N THR A 309 -10.99 -30.22 -1.18
CA THR A 309 -10.62 -29.74 -2.52
C THR A 309 -11.60 -28.71 -3.09
N LYS A 310 -12.69 -28.45 -2.38
CA LYS A 310 -13.69 -27.46 -2.80
C LYS A 310 -13.25 -26.06 -2.38
N PRO A 311 -13.04 -25.13 -3.31
CA PRO A 311 -12.66 -23.78 -2.95
C PRO A 311 -13.81 -23.05 -2.22
N LEU A 312 -13.47 -22.27 -1.22
CA LEU A 312 -14.37 -21.26 -0.69
C LEU A 312 -14.31 -20.03 -1.58
N LYS A 313 -15.47 -19.39 -1.79
CA LYS A 313 -15.56 -18.07 -2.39
C LYS A 313 -15.51 -17.03 -1.28
N VAL A 314 -14.48 -16.19 -1.29
CA VAL A 314 -14.29 -15.11 -0.33
C VAL A 314 -14.46 -13.78 -1.06
N GLU A 315 -15.38 -12.97 -0.58
CA GLU A 315 -15.62 -11.60 -1.03
C GLU A 315 -15.17 -10.68 0.11
N LEU A 316 -14.18 -9.82 -0.14
CA LEU A 316 -13.54 -8.99 0.89
C LEU A 316 -13.40 -7.54 0.42
N TYR A 317 -13.89 -6.61 1.23
CA TYR A 317 -13.68 -5.19 1.01
C TYR A 317 -12.23 -4.79 1.33
N VAL A 318 -11.54 -4.20 0.36
CA VAL A 318 -10.14 -3.75 0.49
C VAL A 318 -9.97 -2.26 0.19
N GLY A 319 -11.06 -1.59 -0.17
CA GLY A 319 -11.08 -0.17 -0.54
C GLY A 319 -11.50 0.04 -1.99
N SER A 320 -12.36 1.02 -2.23
CA SER A 320 -12.80 1.41 -3.57
C SER A 320 -11.77 2.25 -4.30
N GLY A 321 -11.85 2.27 -5.63
CA GLY A 321 -11.04 3.14 -6.47
C GLY A 321 -9.60 2.71 -6.68
N LEU A 322 -9.11 1.62 -6.07
CA LEU A 322 -7.73 1.17 -6.23
C LEU A 322 -7.44 0.86 -7.70
N SER A 323 -6.30 1.32 -8.19
CA SER A 323 -5.87 1.14 -9.57
C SER A 323 -4.77 0.09 -9.66
N ASN A 324 -4.78 -0.68 -10.76
CA ASN A 324 -3.78 -1.72 -11.04
C ASN A 324 -3.62 -2.73 -9.89
N LEU A 325 -4.75 -3.15 -9.31
CA LEU A 325 -4.72 -4.12 -8.23
C LEU A 325 -4.32 -5.49 -8.74
N ASN A 326 -3.32 -6.10 -8.09
CA ASN A 326 -2.89 -7.48 -8.29
C ASN A 326 -2.98 -8.23 -6.97
N LEU A 327 -3.50 -9.44 -7.00
CA LEU A 327 -3.60 -10.32 -5.84
C LEU A 327 -2.63 -11.49 -5.96
N TYR A 328 -1.90 -11.76 -4.90
CA TYR A 328 -0.92 -12.84 -4.80
C TYR A 328 -1.29 -13.78 -3.67
N HIS A 329 -1.15 -15.06 -3.92
CA HIS A 329 -1.25 -16.11 -2.91
C HIS A 329 0.11 -16.81 -2.79
N ARG A 330 0.71 -16.82 -1.60
CA ARG A 330 2.07 -17.36 -1.37
C ARG A 330 3.11 -16.76 -2.32
N ASN A 331 3.05 -15.46 -2.56
CA ASN A 331 3.90 -14.72 -3.50
C ASN A 331 3.72 -15.12 -4.99
N VAL A 332 2.70 -15.92 -5.33
CA VAL A 332 2.35 -16.26 -6.72
C VAL A 332 1.17 -15.40 -7.16
N LEU A 333 1.31 -14.74 -8.31
CA LEU A 333 0.25 -13.91 -8.87
C LEU A 333 -0.97 -14.78 -9.24
N MET A 334 -2.12 -14.41 -8.70
CA MET A 334 -3.40 -15.01 -9.04
C MET A 334 -3.92 -14.49 -10.40
N LYS A 335 -4.89 -15.18 -10.97
CA LYS A 335 -5.46 -14.86 -12.30
C LYS A 335 -6.58 -13.83 -12.14
N ALA A 336 -6.36 -12.63 -12.63
CA ALA A 336 -7.39 -11.59 -12.68
C ALA A 336 -8.48 -11.91 -13.68
N LYS A 337 -9.74 -11.74 -13.30
CA LYS A 337 -10.93 -11.94 -14.11
C LYS A 337 -11.64 -10.62 -14.38
N SER A 338 -12.45 -10.57 -15.41
CA SER A 338 -13.20 -9.38 -15.82
C SER A 338 -14.52 -9.18 -15.09
N SER A 339 -15.05 -10.21 -14.42
CA SER A 339 -16.29 -10.15 -13.63
C SER A 339 -16.29 -11.21 -12.53
N VAL A 340 -17.24 -11.09 -11.59
CA VAL A 340 -17.47 -12.06 -10.50
C VAL A 340 -17.83 -13.44 -11.04
N GLU A 341 -18.65 -13.49 -12.09
CA GLU A 341 -19.11 -14.75 -12.72
C GLU A 341 -17.97 -15.51 -13.39
N ALA A 342 -16.92 -14.80 -13.80
CA ALA A 342 -15.73 -15.39 -14.41
C ALA A 342 -14.74 -16.00 -13.39
N VAL A 343 -14.97 -15.79 -12.07
CA VAL A 343 -14.16 -16.40 -11.01
C VAL A 343 -14.67 -17.81 -10.77
N THR A 344 -14.07 -18.79 -11.44
CA THR A 344 -14.54 -20.19 -11.51
C THR A 344 -13.51 -21.20 -11.00
N ASP A 345 -12.24 -20.87 -11.04
CA ASP A 345 -11.15 -21.75 -10.64
C ASP A 345 -10.51 -21.30 -9.32
N ASP A 346 -9.90 -22.25 -8.63
CA ASP A 346 -8.99 -21.94 -7.53
C ASP A 346 -7.84 -21.06 -8.05
N GLN A 347 -7.47 -20.04 -7.29
CA GLN A 347 -6.51 -19.00 -7.68
C GLN A 347 -7.05 -17.95 -8.70
N ASP A 348 -8.34 -17.93 -8.98
CA ASP A 348 -8.97 -16.83 -9.69
C ASP A 348 -9.37 -15.71 -8.74
N TYR A 349 -9.30 -14.47 -9.21
CA TYR A 349 -9.88 -13.32 -8.48
C TYR A 349 -10.45 -12.27 -9.43
N TYR A 350 -11.37 -11.49 -8.89
CA TYR A 350 -11.91 -10.28 -9.51
C TYR A 350 -11.91 -9.15 -8.49
N TYR A 351 -11.48 -7.97 -8.90
CA TYR A 351 -11.59 -6.76 -8.09
C TYR A 351 -12.61 -5.81 -8.69
N ASN A 352 -13.68 -5.54 -7.96
CA ASN A 352 -14.65 -4.52 -8.35
C ASN A 352 -14.18 -3.16 -7.86
N LYS A 353 -13.68 -2.34 -8.79
CA LYS A 353 -13.10 -1.03 -8.47
C LYS A 353 -14.11 -0.05 -7.85
N SER A 354 -15.38 -0.12 -8.23
CA SER A 354 -16.42 0.81 -7.73
C SER A 354 -16.87 0.46 -6.32
N THR A 355 -17.01 -0.82 -6.01
CA THR A 355 -17.44 -1.28 -4.67
C THR A 355 -16.26 -1.52 -3.73
N GLY A 356 -15.03 -1.63 -4.23
CA GLY A 356 -13.85 -1.93 -3.43
C GLY A 356 -13.71 -3.38 -2.98
N VAL A 357 -14.48 -4.30 -3.58
CA VAL A 357 -14.52 -5.71 -3.17
C VAL A 357 -13.64 -6.57 -4.06
N ILE A 358 -12.75 -7.35 -3.45
CA ILE A 358 -12.09 -8.49 -4.10
C ILE A 358 -12.98 -9.73 -3.91
N THR A 359 -13.27 -10.44 -5.00
CA THR A 359 -13.84 -11.78 -5.00
C THR A 359 -12.77 -12.76 -5.42
N MET A 360 -12.52 -13.79 -4.63
CA MET A 360 -11.53 -14.83 -4.92
C MET A 360 -12.06 -16.22 -4.60
N LEU A 361 -11.54 -17.23 -5.29
CA LEU A 361 -11.70 -18.63 -4.95
C LEU A 361 -10.38 -19.18 -4.39
N SER A 362 -10.45 -19.93 -3.30
CA SER A 362 -9.29 -20.62 -2.75
C SER A 362 -9.68 -21.84 -1.95
N SER A 363 -8.99 -22.95 -2.20
CA SER A 363 -9.08 -24.21 -1.42
C SER A 363 -8.04 -24.25 -0.31
N THR A 364 -7.00 -23.42 -0.38
CA THR A 364 -5.93 -23.34 0.61
C THR A 364 -5.83 -21.92 1.14
N PHE A 365 -5.60 -21.79 2.43
CA PHE A 365 -5.53 -20.51 3.12
C PHE A 365 -4.14 -20.30 3.70
N SER A 366 -3.61 -19.10 3.44
CA SER A 366 -2.30 -18.63 3.86
C SER A 366 -2.26 -17.13 3.58
N PRO A 367 -1.16 -16.42 3.77
CA PRO A 367 -1.11 -15.00 3.44
C PRO A 367 -1.46 -14.72 1.98
N PHE A 368 -2.38 -13.79 1.79
CA PHE A 368 -2.69 -13.15 0.52
C PHE A 368 -2.12 -11.74 0.55
N THR A 369 -1.34 -11.40 -0.46
CA THR A 369 -0.82 -10.02 -0.61
C THR A 369 -1.47 -9.39 -1.83
N TYR A 370 -2.00 -8.19 -1.70
CA TYR A 370 -2.43 -7.42 -2.86
C TYR A 370 -1.62 -6.14 -2.99
N THR A 371 -1.25 -5.84 -4.23
CA THR A 371 -0.59 -4.58 -4.60
C THR A 371 -1.54 -3.70 -5.37
N PHE A 372 -1.37 -2.41 -5.26
CA PHE A 372 -2.12 -1.41 -6.02
C PHE A 372 -1.28 -0.16 -6.22
N GLN A 373 -1.59 0.59 -7.25
CA GLN A 373 -0.88 1.83 -7.55
C GLN A 373 -1.07 2.86 -6.44
N LYS A 374 0.02 3.49 -6.01
CA LYS A 374 -0.01 4.59 -5.04
C LYS A 374 -0.95 5.72 -5.51
N GLY A 375 -1.59 6.38 -4.56
CA GLY A 375 -2.34 7.60 -4.79
C GLY A 375 -1.47 8.74 -5.33
N SER A 376 -2.07 9.89 -5.58
CA SER A 376 -1.40 11.06 -6.12
C SER A 376 -1.18 12.15 -5.06
N TRP A 377 -0.04 12.80 -5.08
CA TRP A 377 0.20 14.00 -4.28
C TRP A 377 -0.82 15.11 -4.51
N ASN A 378 -1.49 15.16 -5.67
CA ASN A 378 -2.56 16.13 -5.91
C ASN A 378 -3.76 15.99 -4.97
N ASP A 379 -3.94 14.82 -4.39
CA ASP A 379 -5.03 14.51 -3.45
C ASP A 379 -4.57 14.66 -1.98
N HIS A 380 -3.28 14.96 -1.77
CA HIS A 380 -2.62 15.05 -0.47
C HIS A 380 -1.79 16.35 -0.37
N VAL A 381 -2.39 17.46 -0.74
CA VAL A 381 -1.76 18.79 -0.65
C VAL A 381 -2.04 19.43 0.70
N ALA A 382 -1.15 20.32 1.15
CA ALA A 382 -1.44 21.16 2.31
C ALA A 382 -2.64 22.09 2.04
N ASP A 383 -3.42 22.37 3.06
CA ASP A 383 -4.52 23.36 2.96
C ASP A 383 -3.97 24.76 2.66
N LYS A 384 -2.83 25.08 3.23
CA LYS A 384 -2.09 26.34 3.05
C LYS A 384 -0.61 26.15 3.33
N TYR A 385 0.22 27.09 2.93
CA TYR A 385 1.62 27.11 3.35
C TYR A 385 1.73 27.41 4.85
N ILE A 386 2.68 26.80 5.53
CA ILE A 386 3.01 27.09 6.94
C ILE A 386 3.50 28.53 7.07
N THR A 387 4.34 28.97 6.14
CA THR A 387 4.74 30.38 6.00
C THR A 387 3.99 31.00 4.85
N ASP A 388 3.25 32.05 5.10
CA ASP A 388 2.47 32.73 4.06
C ASP A 388 3.36 33.18 2.90
N VAL A 389 2.78 33.15 1.69
CA VAL A 389 3.47 33.61 0.48
C VAL A 389 3.74 35.08 0.56
N ASP A 390 5.02 35.47 0.51
CA ASP A 390 5.41 36.87 0.40
C ASP A 390 5.22 37.35 -1.06
N LYS A 391 4.09 37.98 -1.29
CA LYS A 391 3.74 38.55 -2.62
C LYS A 391 4.60 39.77 -2.98
N SER A 392 5.07 40.52 -2.00
CA SER A 392 5.90 41.72 -2.22
C SER A 392 7.34 41.36 -2.57
N GLY A 393 7.92 40.43 -1.81
CA GLY A 393 9.25 39.87 -2.07
C GLY A 393 9.23 38.73 -3.09
N LYS A 394 8.07 38.33 -3.59
CA LYS A 394 7.88 37.18 -4.51
C LYS A 394 8.56 35.92 -4.03
N THR A 395 8.26 35.52 -2.80
CA THR A 395 8.87 34.36 -2.19
C THR A 395 7.80 33.36 -1.72
N VAL A 396 8.05 32.09 -2.00
CA VAL A 396 7.31 30.94 -1.46
C VAL A 396 8.26 30.10 -0.63
N THR A 397 7.89 29.81 0.61
CA THR A 397 8.66 28.93 1.49
C THR A 397 7.97 27.59 1.56
N VAL A 398 8.72 26.50 1.35
CA VAL A 398 8.26 25.13 1.35
C VAL A 398 9.09 24.32 2.34
N SER A 399 8.43 23.64 3.27
CA SER A 399 9.08 22.86 4.32
C SER A 399 8.58 21.42 4.44
N THR A 400 7.49 21.08 3.73
CA THR A 400 6.89 19.73 3.74
C THR A 400 6.56 19.25 2.33
N ALA A 401 6.31 17.96 2.18
CA ALA A 401 5.91 17.36 0.92
C ALA A 401 4.53 17.87 0.46
N GLU A 402 3.61 18.06 1.40
CA GLU A 402 2.26 18.58 1.16
C GLU A 402 2.30 20.03 0.64
N GLU A 403 3.20 20.88 1.18
CA GLU A 403 3.39 22.24 0.69
C GLU A 403 4.01 22.25 -0.72
N LEU A 404 4.96 21.36 -0.99
CA LEU A 404 5.54 21.24 -2.32
C LEU A 404 4.51 20.73 -3.32
N ALA A 405 3.63 19.81 -2.91
CA ALA A 405 2.51 19.35 -3.71
C ALA A 405 1.45 20.44 -3.94
N LEU A 406 1.20 21.28 -2.94
CA LEU A 406 0.33 22.46 -3.06
C LEU A 406 0.87 23.43 -4.12
N PHE A 407 2.17 23.74 -4.08
CA PHE A 407 2.82 24.55 -5.10
C PHE A 407 2.64 23.96 -6.51
N ALA A 408 2.91 22.67 -6.65
CA ALA A 408 2.78 21.97 -7.93
C ALA A 408 1.34 22.01 -8.46
N LYS A 409 0.35 21.78 -7.60
CA LYS A 409 -1.09 21.87 -7.94
C LYS A 409 -1.47 23.28 -8.34
N GLN A 410 -1.08 24.28 -7.57
CA GLN A 410 -1.38 25.67 -7.87
C GLN A 410 -0.86 26.11 -9.24
N VAL A 411 0.39 25.73 -9.58
CA VAL A 411 0.96 26.02 -10.91
C VAL A 411 0.23 25.26 -12.01
N THR A 412 0.02 23.97 -11.82
CA THR A 412 -0.43 23.06 -12.89
C THR A 412 -1.95 23.08 -13.08
N ALA A 413 -2.71 22.89 -12.01
CA ALA A 413 -4.16 22.75 -12.03
C ALA A 413 -4.85 24.09 -11.86
N ASP A 414 -4.48 24.86 -10.84
CA ASP A 414 -5.15 26.10 -10.46
C ASP A 414 -4.68 27.31 -11.31
N LYS A 415 -3.64 27.10 -12.14
CA LYS A 415 -3.08 28.08 -13.09
C LYS A 415 -2.54 29.35 -12.41
N VAL A 416 -2.10 29.25 -11.16
CA VAL A 416 -1.47 30.37 -10.45
C VAL A 416 -0.16 30.75 -11.14
N ASN A 417 0.07 32.05 -11.30
CA ASN A 417 1.27 32.60 -11.93
C ASN A 417 2.34 32.92 -10.87
N TYR A 418 3.43 32.17 -10.90
CA TYR A 418 4.61 32.38 -10.05
C TYR A 418 5.83 32.92 -10.82
N SER A 419 5.59 33.65 -11.93
CA SER A 419 6.69 34.24 -12.68
C SER A 419 7.49 35.22 -11.84
N GLY A 420 8.80 35.06 -11.83
CA GLY A 420 9.74 35.88 -11.07
C GLY A 420 9.75 35.62 -9.57
N TYR A 421 9.13 34.55 -9.09
CA TYR A 421 9.19 34.16 -7.67
C TYR A 421 10.45 33.36 -7.37
N THR A 422 10.84 33.35 -6.10
CA THR A 422 11.78 32.37 -5.52
C THR A 422 11.03 31.40 -4.65
N VAL A 423 11.16 30.10 -4.95
CA VAL A 423 10.66 29.02 -4.10
C VAL A 423 11.81 28.49 -3.28
N ASN A 424 11.75 28.68 -1.96
CA ASN A 424 12.78 28.22 -1.03
C ASN A 424 12.34 26.90 -0.36
N ILE A 425 13.09 25.85 -0.59
CA ILE A 425 12.95 24.58 0.17
C ILE A 425 13.80 24.75 1.44
N THR A 426 13.19 24.57 2.61
CA THR A 426 13.84 24.85 3.90
C THR A 426 14.06 23.62 4.77
N LYS A 427 13.64 22.45 4.29
CA LYS A 427 13.88 21.14 4.93
C LYS A 427 14.04 20.06 3.87
N ASN A 428 14.61 18.93 4.26
CA ASN A 428 14.59 17.73 3.41
C ASN A 428 13.13 17.28 3.23
N ILE A 429 12.77 16.92 2.00
CA ILE A 429 11.42 16.53 1.63
C ILE A 429 11.44 15.10 1.08
N ASP A 430 10.59 14.25 1.63
CA ASP A 430 10.36 12.89 1.14
C ASP A 430 9.05 12.82 0.33
N LEU A 431 9.14 12.44 -0.95
CA LEU A 431 7.99 12.32 -1.84
C LEU A 431 7.53 10.86 -2.05
N GLY A 432 8.06 9.90 -1.29
CA GLY A 432 7.81 8.47 -1.50
C GLY A 432 6.43 7.96 -1.15
N ALA A 433 5.61 8.75 -0.44
CA ALA A 433 4.28 8.32 -0.03
C ALA A 433 3.30 8.20 -1.20
N TYR A 434 3.35 9.12 -2.18
CA TYR A 434 2.40 9.17 -3.29
C TYR A 434 3.09 9.47 -4.62
N LEU A 435 2.38 9.22 -5.73
CA LEU A 435 2.88 9.52 -7.07
C LEU A 435 2.88 11.04 -7.30
N TRP A 436 4.00 11.53 -7.75
CA TRP A 436 4.15 12.93 -8.16
C TRP A 436 3.59 13.15 -9.56
N LYS A 437 2.79 14.19 -9.72
CA LYS A 437 2.41 14.69 -11.05
C LYS A 437 3.37 15.80 -11.45
N PRO A 438 4.04 15.66 -12.61
CA PRO A 438 4.97 16.68 -13.08
C PRO A 438 4.37 18.08 -13.13
N ILE A 439 5.14 19.07 -12.72
CA ILE A 439 4.72 20.47 -12.79
C ILE A 439 4.72 20.91 -14.27
N ASN A 440 3.54 21.15 -14.82
CA ASN A 440 3.38 21.64 -16.19
C ASN A 440 3.05 23.13 -16.18
N ALA A 441 4.10 23.92 -16.24
CA ALA A 441 4.02 25.37 -15.96
C ALA A 441 3.73 26.23 -17.19
N GLY A 442 4.18 25.83 -18.38
CA GLY A 442 4.22 26.75 -19.51
C GLY A 442 4.99 28.01 -19.11
N THR A 443 4.41 29.19 -19.29
CA THR A 443 5.03 30.49 -18.92
C THR A 443 4.79 30.89 -17.47
N ARG A 444 3.96 30.18 -16.70
CA ARG A 444 3.57 30.55 -15.32
C ARG A 444 4.70 30.55 -14.30
N MET A 445 5.82 29.97 -14.66
CA MET A 445 7.05 29.96 -13.86
C MET A 445 8.21 30.70 -14.52
N SER A 446 7.95 31.53 -15.54
CA SER A 446 9.04 32.23 -16.22
C SER A 446 9.76 33.21 -15.27
N GLY A 447 11.08 33.15 -15.23
CA GLY A 447 11.91 33.91 -14.30
C GLY A 447 11.93 33.39 -12.87
N ILE A 448 11.41 32.19 -12.62
CA ILE A 448 11.40 31.60 -11.28
C ILE A 448 12.79 31.08 -10.88
N THR A 449 13.05 31.11 -9.58
CA THR A 449 14.17 30.41 -8.96
C THR A 449 13.62 29.35 -8.00
N ILE A 450 13.99 28.08 -8.19
CA ILE A 450 13.79 27.01 -7.20
C ILE A 450 15.10 26.84 -6.47
N ASN A 451 15.13 27.25 -5.22
CA ASN A 451 16.32 27.21 -4.37
C ASN A 451 16.13 26.12 -3.31
N GLY A 452 16.92 25.07 -3.41
CA GLY A 452 16.90 23.97 -2.45
C GLY A 452 17.58 24.28 -1.12
N ASN A 453 18.32 25.37 -0.99
CA ASN A 453 19.09 25.73 0.21
C ASN A 453 19.92 24.55 0.75
N ASN A 454 20.47 23.74 -0.14
CA ASN A 454 21.22 22.49 0.11
C ASN A 454 20.37 21.37 0.77
N HIS A 455 19.05 21.43 0.66
CA HIS A 455 18.19 20.33 1.09
C HIS A 455 17.99 19.29 0.00
N THR A 456 17.50 18.13 0.43
CA THR A 456 17.26 16.97 -0.41
C THR A 456 15.77 16.76 -0.65
N VAL A 457 15.41 16.51 -1.92
CA VAL A 457 14.12 15.92 -2.31
C VAL A 457 14.37 14.44 -2.60
N SER A 458 13.81 13.57 -1.79
CA SER A 458 14.03 12.12 -1.88
C SER A 458 12.79 11.37 -2.35
N ASN A 459 13.02 10.16 -2.88
CA ASN A 459 11.97 9.20 -3.24
C ASN A 459 10.90 9.77 -4.19
N LEU A 460 11.28 10.66 -5.10
CA LEU A 460 10.36 11.18 -6.12
C LEU A 460 9.84 10.02 -6.99
N LEU A 461 8.53 9.77 -6.95
CA LEU A 461 7.87 8.71 -7.70
C LEU A 461 7.02 9.31 -8.82
N VAL A 462 7.45 9.17 -10.07
CA VAL A 462 6.67 9.63 -11.23
C VAL A 462 6.32 8.45 -12.10
N GLN A 463 5.04 8.31 -12.40
CA GLN A 463 4.54 7.36 -13.39
C GLN A 463 3.61 8.09 -14.36
N SER A 464 4.10 8.37 -15.57
CA SER A 464 3.34 9.06 -16.60
C SER A 464 3.14 8.16 -17.80
N CYS A 465 1.95 7.59 -17.92
CA CYS A 465 1.60 6.68 -19.02
C CYS A 465 0.76 7.34 -20.13
N THR A 466 0.64 8.67 -20.08
CA THR A 466 -0.25 9.37 -21.02
C THR A 466 0.44 9.63 -22.34
N ASN A 467 -0.24 9.25 -23.42
CA ASN A 467 0.10 9.60 -24.81
C ASN A 467 -0.18 11.08 -25.14
N SER A 468 -0.27 11.95 -24.12
CA SER A 468 -0.56 13.36 -24.38
C SER A 468 0.65 14.02 -25.04
N LYS A 469 0.41 14.56 -26.22
CA LYS A 469 1.40 15.33 -26.95
C LYS A 469 1.94 16.48 -26.11
N GLY A 470 3.27 16.53 -25.94
CA GLY A 470 3.94 17.78 -25.64
C GLY A 470 4.24 18.07 -24.18
N TYR A 471 4.19 17.09 -23.27
CA TYR A 471 4.59 17.31 -21.89
C TYR A 471 5.75 16.41 -21.50
N GLY A 472 6.80 17.01 -20.94
CA GLY A 472 7.91 16.28 -20.34
C GLY A 472 7.51 15.60 -19.03
N THR A 473 8.34 14.69 -18.58
CA THR A 473 8.15 13.94 -17.33
C THR A 473 9.32 14.18 -16.39
N GLY A 474 9.03 14.38 -15.11
CA GLY A 474 10.01 14.62 -14.07
C GLY A 474 9.41 15.33 -12.87
N PHE A 475 10.22 15.91 -12.02
CA PHE A 475 9.74 16.82 -10.97
C PHE A 475 9.03 18.03 -11.62
N ILE A 476 9.66 18.65 -12.60
CA ILE A 476 9.02 19.59 -13.52
C ILE A 476 8.82 18.87 -14.86
N GLY A 477 7.60 18.88 -15.37
CA GLY A 477 7.28 18.27 -16.66
C GLY A 477 7.72 19.14 -17.81
N ASP A 478 7.10 20.31 -17.95
CA ASP A 478 7.41 21.29 -19.00
C ASP A 478 7.41 22.72 -18.48
N MET A 479 8.21 23.54 -19.11
CA MET A 479 8.22 24.97 -18.85
C MET A 479 8.71 25.78 -20.05
N SER A 480 8.20 27.00 -20.16
CA SER A 480 8.63 27.98 -21.15
C SER A 480 9.12 29.26 -20.45
N GLY A 481 10.16 29.89 -21.01
CA GLY A 481 10.78 31.05 -20.42
C GLY A 481 12.06 30.70 -19.64
N SER A 482 12.41 31.52 -18.64
CA SER A 482 13.64 31.29 -17.88
C SER A 482 13.39 30.61 -16.54
N ILE A 483 14.26 29.74 -16.11
CA ILE A 483 14.25 29.11 -14.79
C ILE A 483 15.66 28.89 -14.25
N THR A 484 15.81 29.09 -12.95
CA THR A 484 17.00 28.67 -12.21
C THR A 484 16.60 27.60 -11.20
N ILE A 485 17.26 26.45 -11.22
CA ILE A 485 17.15 25.41 -10.20
C ILE A 485 18.52 25.29 -9.56
N LYS A 486 18.57 25.52 -8.26
CA LYS A 486 19.86 25.58 -7.59
C LYS A 486 19.87 25.01 -6.18
N ASP A 487 21.07 24.61 -5.76
CA ASP A 487 21.37 24.19 -4.38
C ASP A 487 20.40 23.09 -3.87
N VAL A 488 20.07 22.10 -4.71
CA VAL A 488 19.14 21.03 -4.40
C VAL A 488 19.68 19.67 -4.81
N SER A 489 19.42 18.65 -3.98
CA SER A 489 19.74 17.26 -4.27
C SER A 489 18.47 16.45 -4.49
N PHE A 490 18.41 15.66 -5.56
CA PHE A 490 17.38 14.64 -5.77
C PHE A 490 18.02 13.27 -5.55
N THR A 491 17.40 12.41 -4.73
CA THR A 491 17.93 11.09 -4.45
C THR A 491 16.84 10.03 -4.42
N LYS A 492 17.19 8.80 -4.84
CA LYS A 492 16.27 7.65 -4.86
C LYS A 492 14.96 7.93 -5.63
N ALA A 493 15.05 8.74 -6.66
CA ALA A 493 13.93 8.97 -7.54
C ALA A 493 13.66 7.76 -8.45
N ASN A 494 12.40 7.50 -8.73
CA ASN A 494 11.94 6.52 -9.70
C ASN A 494 10.97 7.20 -10.66
N VAL A 495 11.43 7.44 -11.87
CA VAL A 495 10.67 8.16 -12.90
C VAL A 495 10.42 7.23 -14.07
N THR A 496 9.16 6.95 -14.37
CA THR A 496 8.75 6.11 -15.50
C THR A 496 7.77 6.85 -16.39
N PHE A 497 7.98 6.85 -17.68
CA PHE A 497 7.08 7.47 -18.63
C PHE A 497 6.87 6.63 -19.90
N GLY A 498 5.85 7.04 -20.68
CA GLY A 498 5.31 6.23 -21.76
C GLY A 498 6.34 5.81 -22.80
N PHE A 499 6.20 4.57 -23.24
CA PHE A 499 7.01 3.95 -24.27
C PHE A 499 6.25 3.96 -25.61
N ASN A 500 6.20 5.12 -26.25
CA ASN A 500 5.72 5.19 -27.61
C ASN A 500 6.58 6.17 -28.45
N ALA A 501 6.67 5.92 -29.72
CA ALA A 501 7.50 6.65 -30.68
C ALA A 501 7.07 8.11 -30.94
N TYR A 502 6.19 8.67 -30.10
CA TYR A 502 5.72 10.03 -30.30
C TYR A 502 6.65 11.07 -29.69
N TRP A 503 6.76 12.18 -30.35
CA TRP A 503 7.63 13.32 -30.15
C TRP A 503 7.63 13.97 -28.75
N GLY A 504 6.64 13.71 -27.93
CA GLY A 504 6.44 14.31 -26.63
C GLY A 504 6.92 13.48 -25.43
N ASN A 505 7.46 12.29 -25.64
CA ASN A 505 7.91 11.42 -24.56
C ASN A 505 9.37 11.71 -24.21
N VAL A 506 9.57 12.71 -23.38
CA VAL A 506 10.85 13.13 -22.88
C VAL A 506 10.84 13.15 -21.36
N GLY A 507 11.92 12.77 -20.71
CA GLY A 507 11.97 12.71 -19.26
C GLY A 507 13.32 13.05 -18.68
N GLY A 508 13.26 13.76 -17.56
CA GLY A 508 14.38 14.01 -16.69
C GLY A 508 13.92 13.89 -15.24
N ILE A 509 14.77 13.48 -14.33
CA ILE A 509 14.39 13.39 -12.93
C ILE A 509 13.99 14.77 -12.39
N VAL A 510 14.79 15.80 -12.73
CA VAL A 510 14.51 17.16 -12.31
C VAL A 510 13.53 17.85 -13.27
N MET A 511 13.79 17.78 -14.59
CA MET A 511 12.98 18.46 -15.59
C MET A 511 12.87 17.64 -16.87
N GLY A 512 11.64 17.44 -17.34
CA GLY A 512 11.41 16.74 -18.59
C GLY A 512 11.72 17.60 -19.81
N TYR A 513 11.16 18.79 -19.88
CA TYR A 513 11.20 19.62 -21.08
C TYR A 513 11.32 21.11 -20.79
N THR A 514 12.21 21.80 -21.52
CA THR A 514 12.34 23.27 -21.45
C THR A 514 12.37 23.90 -22.83
N TYR A 515 11.71 25.07 -22.95
CA TYR A 515 11.65 25.90 -24.15
C TYR A 515 12.34 27.25 -23.98
N GLY A 516 13.22 27.42 -23.02
CA GLY A 516 13.82 28.71 -22.74
C GLY A 516 15.17 28.59 -22.06
N THR A 517 15.55 29.64 -21.34
CA THR A 517 16.81 29.72 -20.63
C THR A 517 16.72 28.94 -19.31
N THR A 518 17.49 27.89 -19.15
CA THR A 518 17.50 27.04 -17.96
C THR A 518 18.88 26.98 -17.35
N LEU A 519 18.98 27.31 -16.06
CA LEU A 519 20.20 27.16 -15.27
C LEU A 519 19.99 26.08 -14.20
N PHE A 520 20.80 25.05 -14.24
CA PHE A 520 21.01 24.13 -13.12
C PHE A 520 22.35 24.48 -12.47
N GLU A 521 22.33 24.89 -11.19
CA GLU A 521 23.52 25.26 -10.44
C GLU A 521 23.58 24.50 -9.11
N ASN A 522 24.64 23.78 -8.84
CA ASN A 522 24.80 22.95 -7.65
C ASN A 522 23.63 21.94 -7.47
N VAL A 523 23.16 21.36 -8.57
CA VAL A 523 22.09 20.35 -8.55
C VAL A 523 22.67 18.97 -8.63
N SER A 524 22.27 18.09 -7.71
CA SER A 524 22.68 16.70 -7.76
C SER A 524 21.50 15.75 -7.95
N VAL A 525 21.74 14.67 -8.71
CA VAL A 525 20.83 13.52 -8.83
C VAL A 525 21.62 12.28 -8.51
N THR A 526 21.19 11.52 -7.48
CA THR A 526 21.92 10.34 -7.04
C THR A 526 21.00 9.15 -6.78
N ASP A 527 21.54 7.95 -6.94
CA ASP A 527 20.92 6.67 -6.56
C ASP A 527 19.48 6.52 -7.12
N SER A 528 19.28 7.01 -8.34
CA SER A 528 17.95 7.19 -8.94
C SER A 528 17.82 6.40 -10.24
N THR A 529 16.58 6.08 -10.61
CA THR A 529 16.26 5.35 -11.85
C THR A 529 15.28 6.14 -12.69
N ILE A 530 15.51 6.19 -13.99
CA ILE A 530 14.60 6.78 -14.96
C ILE A 530 14.39 5.84 -16.14
N TRP A 531 13.13 5.62 -16.52
CA TRP A 531 12.69 4.76 -17.61
C TRP A 531 11.84 5.53 -18.60
N GLY A 532 12.20 5.49 -19.87
CA GLY A 532 11.42 6.13 -20.91
C GLY A 532 11.84 5.71 -22.32
N TYR A 533 11.08 6.14 -23.32
CA TYR A 533 11.39 5.78 -24.68
C TYR A 533 12.64 6.48 -25.20
N GLY A 534 12.72 7.78 -25.06
CA GLY A 534 13.87 8.52 -25.56
C GLY A 534 13.97 9.94 -24.99
N LYS A 535 15.10 10.59 -25.22
CA LYS A 535 15.43 11.91 -24.66
C LYS A 535 15.36 11.89 -23.15
N VAL A 536 16.10 10.98 -22.57
CA VAL A 536 16.08 10.66 -21.13
C VAL A 536 17.36 11.14 -20.50
N GLY A 537 17.28 11.99 -19.50
CA GLY A 537 18.45 12.49 -18.76
C GLY A 537 18.22 12.52 -17.26
N CYS A 538 19.29 12.47 -16.47
CA CYS A 538 19.12 12.54 -15.02
C CYS A 538 18.61 13.92 -14.57
N LEU A 539 19.13 15.00 -15.12
CA LEU A 539 18.65 16.35 -14.79
C LEU A 539 17.58 16.82 -15.76
N LEU A 540 17.82 16.71 -17.07
CA LEU A 540 16.96 17.25 -18.12
C LEU A 540 16.68 16.19 -19.19
N GLY A 541 15.43 16.00 -19.56
CA GLY A 541 15.08 15.19 -20.72
C GLY A 541 15.45 15.88 -22.03
N MET A 542 14.89 17.06 -22.27
CA MET A 542 15.13 17.79 -23.52
C MET A 542 15.05 19.31 -23.34
N GLY A 543 16.02 19.97 -23.91
CA GLY A 543 15.93 21.40 -24.27
C GLY A 543 15.49 21.52 -25.73
N ALA A 544 14.29 22.01 -25.96
CA ALA A 544 13.68 22.09 -27.26
C ALA A 544 13.49 23.52 -27.74
N ASP A 545 13.72 23.73 -28.95
CA ASP A 545 13.74 25.00 -29.68
C ASP A 545 15.18 25.40 -30.03
N PRO A 546 15.43 25.80 -31.25
CA PRO A 546 16.71 26.31 -31.67
C PRO A 546 17.28 27.50 -30.87
N GLY A 547 16.43 28.18 -30.08
CA GLY A 547 16.80 29.28 -29.21
C GLY A 547 16.98 28.90 -27.74
N VAL A 548 16.83 27.63 -27.38
CA VAL A 548 17.00 27.18 -26.00
C VAL A 548 18.43 27.38 -25.51
N HIS A 549 18.57 27.83 -24.26
CA HIS A 549 19.87 28.00 -23.61
C HIS A 549 19.89 27.25 -22.28
N VAL A 550 20.66 26.19 -22.19
CA VAL A 550 20.74 25.35 -20.99
C VAL A 550 22.15 25.35 -20.43
N THR A 551 22.28 25.73 -19.17
CA THR A 551 23.55 25.69 -18.45
C THR A 551 23.47 24.71 -17.29
N PHE A 552 24.46 23.81 -17.22
CA PHE A 552 24.73 22.98 -16.07
C PHE A 552 26.02 23.48 -15.42
N LYS A 553 25.94 23.87 -14.14
CA LYS A 553 27.10 24.38 -13.40
C LYS A 553 27.22 23.66 -12.06
N ASN A 554 28.36 23.05 -11.80
CA ASN A 554 28.63 22.27 -10.59
C ASN A 554 27.57 21.16 -10.32
N CYS A 555 27.00 20.58 -11.36
CA CYS A 555 25.96 19.56 -11.22
C CYS A 555 26.58 18.17 -11.08
N VAL A 556 25.86 17.30 -10.39
CA VAL A 556 26.31 15.91 -10.14
C VAL A 556 25.22 14.92 -10.55
N SER A 557 25.60 13.92 -11.35
CA SER A 557 24.79 12.74 -11.63
C SER A 557 25.60 11.51 -11.21
N LYS A 558 25.12 10.80 -10.17
CA LYS A 558 25.91 9.71 -9.60
C LYS A 558 25.06 8.51 -9.20
N ASN A 559 25.57 7.30 -9.50
CA ASN A 559 24.92 6.03 -9.18
C ASN A 559 23.50 5.90 -9.76
N ASN A 560 23.23 6.53 -10.89
CA ASN A 560 21.90 6.52 -11.51
C ASN A 560 21.79 5.42 -12.56
N THR A 561 20.56 4.96 -12.79
CA THR A 561 20.25 4.05 -13.90
C THR A 561 19.29 4.73 -14.87
N ILE A 562 19.65 4.73 -16.15
CA ILE A 562 18.86 5.32 -17.23
C ILE A 562 18.48 4.21 -18.19
N HIS A 563 17.18 4.02 -18.41
CA HIS A 563 16.66 3.08 -19.40
C HIS A 563 15.96 3.83 -20.52
N GLY A 564 16.20 3.41 -21.74
CA GLY A 564 15.54 3.98 -22.92
C GLY A 564 16.04 3.41 -24.22
N VAL A 565 15.58 4.00 -25.33
CA VAL A 565 15.88 3.53 -26.67
C VAL A 565 16.90 4.43 -27.39
N TYR A 566 16.79 5.74 -27.18
CA TYR A 566 17.69 6.71 -27.82
C TYR A 566 17.80 8.02 -27.01
N ASN A 567 18.85 8.79 -27.24
CA ASN A 567 19.14 10.06 -26.57
C ASN A 567 19.14 9.92 -25.04
N LEU A 568 20.02 9.09 -24.52
CA LEU A 568 20.15 8.84 -23.09
C LEU A 568 21.38 9.57 -22.55
N GLY A 569 21.22 10.34 -21.47
CA GLY A 569 22.32 11.16 -20.96
C GLY A 569 22.42 11.26 -19.46
N GLY A 570 23.63 11.24 -18.94
CA GLY A 570 23.94 11.39 -17.50
C GLY A 570 23.48 12.74 -16.95
N LEU A 571 23.49 13.81 -17.74
CA LEU A 571 22.95 15.13 -17.39
C LEU A 571 21.65 15.41 -18.18
N ALA A 572 21.71 15.38 -19.50
CA ALA A 572 20.59 15.67 -20.37
C ALA A 572 20.46 14.61 -21.47
N GLY A 573 19.23 14.27 -21.84
CA GLY A 573 18.96 13.38 -22.95
C GLY A 573 19.19 14.05 -24.31
N ASN A 574 18.68 15.26 -24.48
CA ASN A 574 18.86 16.02 -25.70
C ASN A 574 18.79 17.53 -25.47
N ILE A 575 19.64 18.28 -26.10
CA ILE A 575 19.53 19.74 -26.19
C ILE A 575 19.54 20.10 -27.68
N GLN A 576 18.41 20.60 -28.18
CA GLN A 576 18.31 21.04 -29.57
C GLN A 576 19.19 22.25 -29.80
N ARG A 577 19.91 22.25 -30.90
CA ARG A 577 20.89 23.24 -31.22
C ARG A 577 20.64 23.83 -32.59
N LYS A 578 20.83 25.14 -32.70
CA LYS A 578 20.91 25.82 -33.99
C LYS A 578 22.37 26.19 -34.24
N GLU A 579 22.85 25.91 -35.41
CA GLU A 579 24.23 26.28 -35.81
C GLU A 579 24.45 27.78 -35.62
N GLY A 580 25.59 28.13 -35.01
CA GLY A 580 25.99 29.51 -34.76
C GLY A 580 25.31 30.17 -33.56
N THR A 581 24.48 29.45 -32.77
CA THR A 581 23.88 29.98 -31.57
C THR A 581 24.52 29.41 -30.29
N ASP A 582 24.52 30.20 -29.22
CA ASP A 582 24.92 29.76 -27.88
C ASP A 582 23.75 29.05 -27.21
N ASN A 583 23.81 27.73 -27.15
CA ASN A 583 22.76 26.91 -26.54
C ASN A 583 23.02 26.55 -25.08
N GLY A 584 24.04 27.18 -24.47
CA GLY A 584 24.42 26.94 -23.08
C GLY A 584 25.71 26.15 -22.95
N LYS A 585 26.01 25.73 -21.73
CA LYS A 585 27.31 25.14 -21.39
C LYS A 585 27.20 24.16 -20.21
N VAL A 586 28.24 23.37 -20.09
CA VAL A 586 28.49 22.52 -18.92
C VAL A 586 29.78 22.95 -18.25
N GLU A 587 29.68 23.28 -16.96
CA GLU A 587 30.81 23.77 -16.17
C GLU A 587 30.93 22.97 -14.89
N ASN A 588 32.12 22.35 -14.69
CA ASN A 588 32.49 21.62 -13.46
C ASN A 588 31.45 20.56 -13.03
N CYS A 589 30.78 19.90 -13.98
CA CYS A 589 29.79 18.86 -13.68
C CYS A 589 30.46 17.49 -13.58
N THR A 590 29.88 16.60 -12.78
CA THR A 590 30.35 15.23 -12.59
C THR A 590 29.30 14.24 -13.01
N VAL A 591 29.63 13.27 -13.81
CA VAL A 591 28.83 12.07 -14.10
C VAL A 591 29.63 10.86 -13.65
N GLU A 592 29.14 10.13 -12.66
CA GLU A 592 29.90 9.04 -12.04
C GLU A 592 28.98 7.83 -11.79
N ASN A 593 29.41 6.65 -12.17
CA ASN A 593 28.68 5.38 -11.99
C ASN A 593 27.24 5.46 -12.52
N VAL A 594 27.03 6.11 -13.66
CA VAL A 594 25.71 6.15 -14.31
C VAL A 594 25.61 4.96 -15.25
N ASN A 595 24.63 4.10 -14.97
CA ASN A 595 24.31 2.94 -15.76
C ASN A 595 23.28 3.33 -16.84
N VAL A 596 23.70 3.28 -18.12
CA VAL A 596 22.80 3.59 -19.26
C VAL A 596 22.44 2.30 -19.97
N ILE A 597 21.17 1.96 -19.99
CA ILE A 597 20.65 0.73 -20.56
C ILE A 597 19.77 1.06 -21.76
N TYR A 598 20.19 0.58 -22.93
CA TYR A 598 19.41 0.72 -24.14
C TYR A 598 18.47 -0.47 -24.31
N ASP A 599 17.17 -0.21 -24.22
CA ASP A 599 16.12 -1.21 -24.42
C ASP A 599 15.79 -1.34 -25.92
N ASN A 600 16.53 -2.16 -26.62
CA ASN A 600 16.34 -2.39 -28.06
C ASN A 600 15.86 -3.81 -28.40
N GLY A 601 15.10 -4.40 -27.48
CA GLY A 601 14.38 -5.66 -27.68
C GLY A 601 15.18 -6.93 -27.40
N GLU A 602 16.37 -7.09 -27.87
CA GLU A 602 17.17 -8.31 -27.65
C GLU A 602 18.62 -8.07 -27.21
N LYS A 603 19.08 -6.84 -27.28
CA LYS A 603 20.45 -6.50 -26.87
C LYS A 603 20.44 -5.34 -25.89
N TYR A 604 20.78 -5.65 -24.65
CA TYR A 604 21.26 -4.64 -23.72
C TYR A 604 22.65 -4.22 -24.12
N VAL A 605 22.83 -2.96 -24.42
CA VAL A 605 24.16 -2.38 -24.35
C VAL A 605 24.28 -1.78 -22.97
N ASP A 606 24.76 -2.59 -22.04
CA ASP A 606 25.13 -2.11 -20.71
C ASP A 606 26.35 -1.21 -20.84
N LEU A 607 26.10 0.07 -20.73
CA LEU A 607 27.15 1.07 -20.75
C LEU A 607 27.60 1.39 -19.31
N ASN A 608 27.89 0.37 -18.52
CA ASN A 608 28.38 0.53 -17.15
C ASN A 608 29.64 1.39 -17.08
N HIS A 609 29.71 2.25 -16.08
CA HIS A 609 30.91 3.00 -15.67
C HIS A 609 31.25 4.25 -16.49
N ALA A 610 30.28 5.18 -16.57
CA ALA A 610 30.64 6.54 -16.95
C ALA A 610 31.14 7.30 -15.72
N SER A 611 32.40 7.70 -15.72
CA SER A 611 32.92 8.65 -14.75
C SER A 611 33.54 9.81 -15.52
N ALA A 612 33.01 11.01 -15.34
CA ALA A 612 33.47 12.16 -16.04
C ALA A 612 33.34 13.43 -15.23
N THR A 613 34.37 14.21 -15.16
CA THR A 613 34.32 15.59 -14.65
C THR A 613 34.53 16.52 -15.84
N PHE A 614 33.53 17.42 -16.02
CA PHE A 614 33.61 18.39 -17.12
C PHE A 614 34.06 19.73 -16.59
N LYS A 615 35.00 20.30 -17.28
CA LYS A 615 35.42 21.67 -17.09
C LYS A 615 35.29 22.40 -18.43
N ASN A 616 34.48 23.46 -18.45
CA ASN A 616 34.34 24.36 -19.59
C ASN A 616 34.17 23.64 -20.93
N ASN A 617 33.03 23.02 -21.10
CA ASN A 617 32.80 22.32 -22.35
C ASN A 617 32.71 23.32 -23.51
N ASP A 618 33.43 22.99 -24.57
CA ASP A 618 33.52 23.86 -25.74
C ASP A 618 32.12 24.04 -26.38
N ARG A 619 31.80 25.25 -26.76
CA ARG A 619 30.51 25.72 -27.28
C ARG A 619 30.01 24.97 -28.52
N ASN A 620 30.83 24.12 -29.10
CA ASN A 620 30.54 23.47 -30.37
C ASN A 620 30.00 22.05 -30.23
N SER A 621 29.92 21.52 -29.05
CA SER A 621 29.36 20.19 -28.83
C SER A 621 28.05 20.27 -28.05
N GLY A 622 26.97 19.88 -28.66
CA GLY A 622 25.75 19.57 -27.92
C GLY A 622 26.04 18.43 -26.96
N ILE A 623 25.60 18.53 -25.70
CA ILE A 623 25.91 17.53 -24.71
C ILE A 623 24.64 16.77 -24.44
N ASP A 624 24.56 15.59 -25.02
CA ASP A 624 23.40 14.74 -24.83
C ASP A 624 23.74 13.53 -23.97
N VAL A 625 24.88 12.92 -24.16
CA VAL A 625 25.34 11.78 -23.35
C VAL A 625 26.82 11.92 -23.11
N ILE A 626 27.21 11.73 -21.88
CA ILE A 626 28.60 11.70 -21.53
C ILE A 626 28.93 10.41 -20.81
N LYS A 627 29.89 9.72 -21.34
CA LYS A 627 30.30 8.43 -20.87
C LYS A 627 31.75 8.16 -21.09
N THR A 628 32.41 7.45 -20.17
CA THR A 628 33.67 6.79 -20.42
C THR A 628 33.51 5.29 -20.42
N VAL A 629 33.94 4.64 -21.48
CA VAL A 629 34.09 3.19 -21.53
C VAL A 629 35.54 2.91 -21.88
N SER A 630 36.18 2.12 -21.07
CA SER A 630 37.62 1.77 -21.29
C SER A 630 38.53 2.98 -21.51
N GLY A 631 38.27 4.08 -20.76
CA GLY A 631 39.08 5.30 -20.83
C GLY A 631 38.76 6.22 -22.02
N LYS A 632 37.74 5.92 -22.81
CA LYS A 632 37.32 6.76 -23.92
C LYS A 632 36.02 7.47 -23.59
N TRP A 633 35.93 8.72 -24.02
CA TRP A 633 34.78 9.59 -23.82
C TRP A 633 33.80 9.49 -24.97
N TRP A 634 32.51 9.50 -24.65
CA TRP A 634 31.45 9.46 -25.60
C TRP A 634 30.58 10.68 -25.41
N ILE A 635 30.53 11.54 -26.40
CA ILE A 635 29.72 12.74 -26.43
C ILE A 635 28.71 12.55 -27.56
N TYR A 636 27.44 12.55 -27.22
CA TYR A 636 26.38 12.59 -28.19
C TYR A 636 26.13 14.05 -28.59
N GLN A 637 26.22 14.35 -29.88
CA GLN A 637 25.95 15.66 -30.44
C GLN A 637 24.64 15.62 -31.18
N GLY A 638 23.63 16.37 -30.74
CA GLY A 638 22.35 16.51 -31.40
C GLY A 638 22.26 17.81 -32.17
N TYR A 639 21.84 17.74 -33.43
CA TYR A 639 21.52 18.92 -34.23
C TYR A 639 20.03 18.92 -34.52
N TYR A 640 19.40 20.10 -34.47
CA TYR A 640 18.06 20.25 -35.00
C TYR A 640 18.09 20.54 -36.50
N TRP A 641 17.59 19.61 -37.29
CA TRP A 641 17.13 19.82 -38.66
C TRP A 641 15.73 19.29 -38.78
N GLY A 642 14.81 20.06 -39.32
CA GLY A 642 13.37 19.91 -39.31
C GLY A 642 12.76 18.62 -39.86
N GLY A 643 13.30 17.51 -39.52
CA GLY A 643 12.81 16.20 -39.94
C GLY A 643 13.54 15.05 -39.36
N PHE A 644 14.19 14.99 -38.33
CA PHE A 644 14.09 14.19 -37.28
C PHE A 644 14.83 12.98 -36.81
N ALA A 645 14.13 11.87 -36.61
CA ALA A 645 14.53 10.60 -36.01
C ALA A 645 15.76 9.97 -36.69
N ASP A 646 15.84 10.05 -37.99
CA ASP A 646 16.93 9.47 -38.77
C ASP A 646 18.26 10.19 -38.58
N TYR A 647 18.21 11.44 -38.18
CA TYR A 647 19.38 12.26 -38.00
C TYR A 647 20.11 11.95 -36.69
N TYR A 648 19.40 11.69 -35.63
CA TYR A 648 19.98 11.37 -34.32
C TYR A 648 20.60 9.98 -34.27
N VAL A 649 20.10 9.05 -35.05
CA VAL A 649 20.64 7.70 -35.16
C VAL A 649 22.01 7.69 -35.85
N SER A 650 22.29 8.65 -36.73
CA SER A 650 23.54 8.71 -37.50
C SER A 650 24.73 9.30 -36.75
N TYR A 651 24.50 10.02 -35.66
CA TYR A 651 25.59 10.67 -34.89
C TYR A 651 25.85 10.02 -33.53
N GLY A 652 25.03 9.08 -33.10
CA GLY A 652 25.29 8.32 -31.90
C GLY A 652 26.50 7.40 -32.12
N TYR A 653 27.55 7.59 -31.34
CA TYR A 653 28.58 6.57 -31.13
C TYR A 653 29.43 6.14 -32.29
N SER A 654 30.25 7.02 -32.81
CA SER A 654 31.19 6.70 -33.91
C SER A 654 32.30 5.68 -33.59
N GLU A 655 32.44 5.28 -32.32
CA GLU A 655 33.45 4.30 -31.91
C GLU A 655 32.89 3.00 -31.34
N TYR A 656 31.61 2.89 -31.13
CA TYR A 656 30.95 1.61 -30.92
C TYR A 656 30.48 1.08 -32.26
N ASP A 657 30.60 -0.23 -32.42
CA ASP A 657 29.74 -0.89 -33.37
C ASP A 657 28.32 -0.48 -33.03
N ALA A 658 27.88 0.58 -33.70
CA ALA A 658 26.54 1.12 -33.49
C ALA A 658 25.58 -0.05 -33.46
N PRO A 659 24.66 -0.09 -32.55
CA PRO A 659 23.69 -1.14 -32.56
C PRO A 659 23.07 -1.17 -33.96
N VAL A 660 23.27 -2.29 -34.61
CA VAL A 660 23.09 -2.49 -36.04
C VAL A 660 21.64 -2.25 -36.44
N SER A 661 21.47 -1.63 -37.58
CA SER A 661 20.19 -1.49 -38.29
C SER A 661 19.37 -2.77 -38.29
N GLY A 662 18.11 -2.70 -37.86
CA GLY A 662 17.19 -3.82 -37.88
C GLY A 662 16.42 -4.05 -36.57
N TYR A 663 16.26 -3.03 -35.75
CA TYR A 663 15.57 -3.15 -34.47
C TYR A 663 14.07 -3.39 -34.64
N THR A 664 13.62 -4.56 -34.25
CA THR A 664 12.24 -4.78 -33.86
C THR A 664 12.12 -4.47 -32.36
N MET A 665 11.47 -3.36 -32.02
CA MET A 665 11.17 -3.07 -30.64
C MET A 665 10.23 -4.13 -30.11
N LYS A 666 10.73 -4.97 -29.21
CA LYS A 666 9.86 -5.76 -28.32
C LYS A 666 9.72 -4.95 -27.04
N LEU A 667 8.47 -4.71 -26.65
CA LEU A 667 8.14 -4.25 -25.31
C LEU A 667 8.57 -5.34 -24.33
N ALA A 668 9.81 -5.30 -23.90
CA ALA A 668 10.38 -6.39 -23.14
C ALA A 668 9.91 -6.41 -21.68
N ASN A 669 9.32 -5.32 -21.17
CA ASN A 669 9.00 -5.26 -19.75
C ASN A 669 7.69 -4.54 -19.44
N SER A 670 6.95 -5.12 -18.51
CA SER A 670 5.81 -4.52 -17.82
C SER A 670 6.14 -3.23 -17.06
N GLU A 671 7.38 -2.79 -17.03
CA GLU A 671 7.86 -1.60 -16.35
C GLU A 671 7.65 -0.32 -17.17
N TYR A 672 7.51 -0.46 -18.48
CA TYR A 672 7.06 0.65 -19.30
C TYR A 672 5.56 0.83 -19.18
N CYS A 673 5.13 2.05 -18.96
CA CYS A 673 3.72 2.39 -19.04
C CYS A 673 3.22 2.17 -20.46
N VAL A 674 2.53 1.09 -20.68
CA VAL A 674 1.78 0.84 -21.92
C VAL A 674 0.35 1.25 -21.66
N ASN A 675 -0.16 2.21 -22.42
CA ASN A 675 -1.60 2.43 -22.44
C ASN A 675 -2.24 1.17 -23.05
N LYS A 676 -2.97 0.43 -22.25
CA LYS A 676 -3.87 -0.61 -22.70
C LYS A 676 -5.15 0.02 -23.22
#